data_009f8fb3683fa59bb2063da6961cbc83
#
_entry.id   009f8fb3683fa59bb2063da6961cbc83
#
_cell.length_a   1.000
_cell.length_b   1.000
_cell.length_c   1.000
_cell.angle_alpha   90.00
_cell.angle_beta   90.00
_cell.angle_gamma   90.00
#
_symmetry.space_group_name_H-M   'P 1'
#
loop_
_entity.id
_entity.type
_entity.pdbx_description
1 polymer ?
#
loop_
_entity_poly.entity_id
_entity_poly.type
_entity_poly.pdbx_seq_one_letter_code
_entity_poly.pdbx_strand_id
1 'polypeptide(L)'
;MDGGHGAADGEGVTDHARAVIVGGGVIGASVAYHLARLGWSDVQLLERRSLTCGTTWHAAGLVGRLRGSRTASRLVQYSAELYARLPEETGQATGWRRSGSLVVARTPERLIQLRRSVALGRAVGIDAHVIGAADVSRHWPLCRTDDLVGAMVIPDDGRVIPADVTQALAAGARAGGVRIRENVAVTAARVRDGAVTGVHTTEGAIACDVVVNCAGMWARALAQANGVTVPLWPVEHFYAVTRPIAGVTPDLSVLRDLDGCVYVREEVGGLLFGGFEPAAKPWMVEPIPEDFAFSLLKEDVEQFEVLMRGALERIPALESAEIQLLLNGPESFTPDGNFVLGEAPGLHGYFVAAGFNSGGIAGAGGAGRALAEWIVNGAATMDLTAYDPRRFLPRHAEPGFLAARMREAPGLHYATAWPNRESETGRGLLRSPLHERLAARGACFGSKMGWERVDWLAPRGVEPRTAYAFGRQNWFAHAAAEHRAARERAALFDQTSFGKLLLEGPDAGALLGRLAANDVAVSVGRTVYTPFLNERGGYESDLTVSRVGAESWFLVTGSAQRLRDADWIRRHITGGIRVALTDVTEAWATLGLMGPRARDVLARVSRAALDHDAFPFGAVRDIDVAGVGVRAIRLSYVGELGWELYVPSPRAGEVWDALVAGGDVTPAGYYALDSLRIEKGYRAWGRELTPDDTPLEAGLGFTVKLDKPEFVGRAALLAQRVRGVRRRLLLFALDDPEAVAWGDETIYRDGRVVGTLTSAGHGHTLGRPVAMGYVSCPPGAPPETLVRERYDIDVAGVRIAAAASLRAWHDPAGARMRA
;
A
#
# COMPACT_ATOMS: atom_id res chain seq x y z
N MET A 1 -47.23 -7.54 33.26
CA MET A 1 -46.24 -8.28 34.07
C MET A 1 -44.92 -8.15 33.36
N ASP A 2 -44.09 -7.38 33.99
CA ASP A 2 -42.75 -7.04 33.64
C ASP A 2 -41.85 -8.23 33.48
N GLY A 3 -40.90 -8.10 32.53
CA GLY A 3 -39.81 -9.01 32.36
C GLY A 3 -38.65 -8.27 31.66
N GLY A 4 -38.10 -7.25 32.37
CA GLY A 4 -36.89 -6.57 31.90
C GLY A 4 -35.69 -7.54 31.86
N HIS A 5 -35.07 -7.63 30.74
CA HIS A 5 -33.69 -8.17 30.61
C HIS A 5 -32.71 -7.01 30.71
N GLY A 6 -32.37 -6.64 31.94
CA GLY A 6 -31.15 -5.88 32.21
C GLY A 6 -29.96 -6.81 31.98
N ALA A 7 -29.20 -6.52 30.95
CA ALA A 7 -27.88 -7.14 30.73
C ALA A 7 -26.95 -6.74 31.88
N ALA A 8 -26.32 -7.70 32.50
CA ALA A 8 -25.42 -7.55 33.63
C ALA A 8 -24.12 -6.82 33.23
N ASP A 9 -24.03 -5.53 33.54
CA ASP A 9 -22.79 -4.75 33.65
C ASP A 9 -22.06 -5.07 34.97
N GLY A 10 -21.70 -6.34 35.19
CA GLY A 10 -21.25 -6.81 36.50
C GLY A 10 -19.98 -7.67 36.56
N GLU A 11 -19.17 -7.71 35.52
CA GLU A 11 -17.80 -8.21 35.68
C GLU A 11 -16.90 -7.07 36.16
N GLY A 12 -16.54 -7.11 37.46
CA GLY A 12 -15.67 -6.11 38.07
C GLY A 12 -14.34 -6.02 37.32
N VAL A 13 -13.96 -4.80 36.93
CA VAL A 13 -12.62 -4.50 36.41
C VAL A 13 -11.63 -4.90 37.51
N THR A 14 -10.73 -5.84 37.19
CA THR A 14 -9.75 -6.40 38.15
C THR A 14 -8.40 -5.69 38.10
N ASP A 15 -8.09 -4.99 37.01
CA ASP A 15 -6.80 -4.34 36.77
C ASP A 15 -6.95 -3.17 35.79
N HIS A 16 -5.91 -2.33 35.66
CA HIS A 16 -5.85 -1.19 34.76
C HIS A 16 -4.51 -1.15 34.03
N ALA A 17 -4.54 -0.69 32.79
CA ALA A 17 -3.35 -0.30 32.03
C ALA A 17 -3.73 0.80 31.03
N ARG A 18 -2.81 1.67 30.67
CA ARG A 18 -3.02 2.64 29.59
C ARG A 18 -3.15 1.94 28.24
N ALA A 19 -2.32 0.90 28.03
CA ALA A 19 -2.39 0.08 26.82
C ALA A 19 -2.26 -1.41 27.15
N VAL A 20 -3.05 -2.24 26.44
CA VAL A 20 -2.94 -3.69 26.45
C VAL A 20 -2.48 -4.19 25.07
N ILE A 21 -1.34 -4.85 25.03
CA ILE A 21 -0.80 -5.50 23.83
C ILE A 21 -1.18 -6.98 23.90
N VAL A 22 -1.81 -7.49 22.84
CA VAL A 22 -2.28 -8.87 22.77
C VAL A 22 -1.37 -9.67 21.84
N GLY A 23 -0.62 -10.62 22.44
CA GLY A 23 0.31 -11.51 21.75
C GLY A 23 1.77 -11.21 22.06
N GLY A 24 2.48 -12.23 22.57
CA GLY A 24 3.88 -12.20 22.99
C GLY A 24 4.89 -12.66 21.92
N GLY A 25 4.53 -12.56 20.64
CA GLY A 25 5.47 -12.74 19.54
C GLY A 25 6.39 -11.54 19.37
N VAL A 26 7.30 -11.61 18.39
CA VAL A 26 8.29 -10.56 18.11
C VAL A 26 7.65 -9.19 17.87
N ILE A 27 6.45 -9.12 17.27
CA ILE A 27 5.74 -7.87 16.99
C ILE A 27 5.24 -7.23 18.28
N GLY A 28 4.50 -7.99 19.12
CA GLY A 28 4.00 -7.47 20.39
C GLY A 28 5.12 -7.07 21.35
N ALA A 29 6.19 -7.86 21.44
CA ALA A 29 7.38 -7.52 22.22
C ALA A 29 8.05 -6.22 21.70
N SER A 30 8.07 -6.00 20.38
CA SER A 30 8.62 -4.79 19.80
C SER A 30 7.74 -3.56 20.09
N VAL A 31 6.41 -3.67 19.98
CA VAL A 31 5.50 -2.57 20.35
C VAL A 31 5.67 -2.23 21.83
N ALA A 32 5.73 -3.24 22.72
CA ALA A 32 5.94 -3.05 24.16
C ALA A 32 7.25 -2.32 24.46
N TYR A 33 8.35 -2.76 23.83
CA TYR A 33 9.66 -2.13 23.97
C TYR A 33 9.63 -0.66 23.55
N HIS A 34 9.01 -0.35 22.40
CA HIS A 34 8.99 1.03 21.90
C HIS A 34 8.04 1.94 22.68
N LEU A 35 6.89 1.44 23.17
CA LEU A 35 6.03 2.21 24.08
C LEU A 35 6.79 2.57 25.37
N ALA A 36 7.52 1.59 25.95
CA ALA A 36 8.37 1.84 27.10
C ALA A 36 9.44 2.91 26.81
N ARG A 37 10.11 2.83 25.67
CA ARG A 37 11.13 3.81 25.22
C ARG A 37 10.54 5.21 25.01
N LEU A 38 9.24 5.31 24.69
CA LEU A 38 8.50 6.58 24.57
C LEU A 38 7.89 7.04 25.89
N GLY A 39 8.22 6.39 27.01
CA GLY A 39 7.82 6.79 28.35
C GLY A 39 6.48 6.24 28.82
N TRP A 40 5.88 5.28 28.13
CA TRP A 40 4.67 4.60 28.59
C TRP A 40 5.06 3.36 29.43
N SER A 41 4.94 3.48 30.74
CA SER A 41 5.23 2.39 31.69
C SER A 41 3.99 1.61 32.13
N ASP A 42 2.80 2.24 32.08
CA ASP A 42 1.54 1.57 32.38
C ASP A 42 0.99 0.83 31.15
N VAL A 43 1.73 -0.22 30.76
CA VAL A 43 1.43 -1.08 29.61
C VAL A 43 1.46 -2.53 30.05
N GLN A 44 0.50 -3.33 29.57
CA GLN A 44 0.49 -4.76 29.74
C GLN A 44 0.64 -5.46 28.39
N LEU A 45 1.54 -6.43 28.31
CA LEU A 45 1.58 -7.40 27.22
C LEU A 45 1.03 -8.71 27.74
N LEU A 46 -0.03 -9.20 27.09
CA LEU A 46 -0.72 -10.44 27.46
C LEU A 46 -0.48 -11.49 26.38
N GLU A 47 0.08 -12.63 26.80
CA GLU A 47 0.31 -13.77 25.94
C GLU A 47 -0.52 -14.96 26.44
N ARG A 48 -1.28 -15.60 25.53
CA ARG A 48 -2.17 -16.72 25.86
C ARG A 48 -1.44 -17.97 26.36
N ARG A 49 -0.16 -18.14 25.99
CA ARG A 49 0.71 -19.22 26.44
C ARG A 49 2.05 -18.65 26.90
N SER A 50 3.11 -18.90 26.16
CA SER A 50 4.44 -18.37 26.47
C SER A 50 4.93 -17.47 25.34
N LEU A 51 5.81 -16.53 25.66
CA LEU A 51 6.45 -15.68 24.64
C LEU A 51 6.99 -16.53 23.49
N THR A 52 6.85 -16.05 22.28
CA THR A 52 7.27 -16.67 21.01
C THR A 52 6.46 -17.89 20.54
N CYS A 53 5.51 -18.40 21.29
CA CYS A 53 4.85 -19.70 21.04
C CYS A 53 4.09 -19.83 19.71
N GLY A 54 3.76 -18.71 19.05
CA GLY A 54 3.13 -18.71 17.73
C GLY A 54 4.14 -18.91 16.60
N THR A 55 4.10 -18.07 15.55
CA THR A 55 4.99 -18.18 14.38
C THR A 55 6.45 -17.80 14.67
N THR A 56 6.72 -17.01 15.70
CA THR A 56 8.04 -16.42 15.94
C THR A 56 9.16 -17.47 16.13
N TRP A 57 8.92 -18.53 16.89
CA TRP A 57 9.97 -19.49 17.30
C TRP A 57 10.52 -20.30 16.11
N HIS A 58 9.70 -20.56 15.10
CA HIS A 58 10.09 -21.37 13.93
C HIS A 58 10.47 -20.54 12.71
N ALA A 59 10.57 -19.20 12.81
CA ALA A 59 10.95 -18.35 11.70
C ALA A 59 12.43 -18.50 11.32
N ALA A 60 12.76 -18.42 10.03
CA ALA A 60 14.12 -18.60 9.53
C ALA A 60 15.13 -17.50 9.94
N GLY A 61 14.67 -16.40 10.49
CA GLY A 61 15.52 -15.35 11.07
C GLY A 61 16.23 -14.43 10.08
N LEU A 62 15.84 -14.39 8.82
CA LEU A 62 16.47 -13.58 7.78
C LEU A 62 16.14 -12.08 7.93
N VAL A 63 17.15 -11.21 7.88
CA VAL A 63 17.00 -9.75 7.95
C VAL A 63 17.64 -9.11 6.72
N GLY A 64 16.88 -9.01 5.64
CA GLY A 64 17.28 -8.32 4.41
C GLY A 64 16.76 -6.89 4.40
N ARG A 65 17.66 -5.91 4.37
CA ARG A 65 17.35 -4.47 4.56
C ARG A 65 16.62 -3.85 3.36
N LEU A 66 16.95 -4.28 2.15
CA LEU A 66 16.36 -3.77 0.92
C LEU A 66 15.04 -4.47 0.62
N ARG A 67 13.97 -3.69 0.49
CA ARG A 67 12.61 -4.14 0.21
C ARG A 67 12.05 -3.45 -1.03
N GLY A 68 10.88 -3.89 -1.50
CA GLY A 68 10.22 -3.37 -2.70
C GLY A 68 9.71 -1.93 -2.58
N SER A 69 9.78 -1.29 -1.40
CA SER A 69 9.41 0.11 -1.22
C SER A 69 10.35 0.83 -0.26
N ARG A 70 10.37 2.16 -0.34
CA ARG A 70 11.16 3.02 0.55
C ARG A 70 10.75 2.87 2.01
N THR A 71 9.45 2.86 2.28
CA THR A 71 8.91 2.70 3.64
C THR A 71 9.29 1.34 4.21
N ALA A 72 9.08 0.24 3.47
CA ALA A 72 9.48 -1.10 3.91
C ALA A 72 10.97 -1.19 4.18
N SER A 73 11.82 -0.64 3.30
CA SER A 73 13.27 -0.63 3.48
C SER A 73 13.70 0.13 4.74
N ARG A 74 13.10 1.30 5.02
CA ARG A 74 13.37 2.07 6.25
C ARG A 74 12.98 1.32 7.52
N LEU A 75 11.82 0.64 7.52
CA LEU A 75 11.39 -0.16 8.66
C LEU A 75 12.39 -1.28 8.95
N VAL A 76 12.85 -1.99 7.91
CA VAL A 76 13.80 -3.10 8.09
C VAL A 76 15.23 -2.61 8.42
N GLN A 77 15.67 -1.47 7.86
CA GLN A 77 16.93 -0.85 8.25
C GLN A 77 16.95 -0.56 9.76
N TYR A 78 15.91 0.07 10.27
CA TYR A 78 15.78 0.32 11.70
C TYR A 78 15.78 -0.98 12.52
N SER A 79 15.10 -2.04 12.05
CA SER A 79 15.10 -3.34 12.73
C SER A 79 16.50 -3.92 12.84
N ALA A 80 17.27 -3.92 11.75
CA ALA A 80 18.66 -4.42 11.74
C ALA A 80 19.58 -3.64 12.71
N GLU A 81 19.45 -2.30 12.72
CA GLU A 81 20.18 -1.44 13.64
C GLU A 81 19.78 -1.69 15.11
N LEU A 82 18.47 -1.88 15.36
CA LEU A 82 17.96 -2.21 16.69
C LEU A 82 18.50 -3.55 17.17
N TYR A 83 18.45 -4.60 16.35
CA TYR A 83 18.88 -5.94 16.74
C TYR A 83 20.39 -6.02 17.05
N ALA A 84 21.18 -5.20 16.36
CA ALA A 84 22.61 -5.11 16.62
C ALA A 84 22.93 -4.48 18.00
N ARG A 85 22.12 -3.51 18.48
CA ARG A 85 22.37 -2.80 19.73
C ARG A 85 21.62 -3.35 20.95
N LEU A 86 20.54 -4.13 20.74
CA LEU A 86 19.75 -4.69 21.85
C LEU A 86 20.57 -5.46 22.88
N PRO A 87 21.61 -6.25 22.52
CA PRO A 87 22.44 -6.93 23.52
C PRO A 87 23.09 -5.97 24.51
N GLU A 88 23.56 -4.82 24.05
CA GLU A 88 24.16 -3.78 24.92
C GLU A 88 23.11 -3.10 25.79
N GLU A 89 21.89 -2.86 25.24
CA GLU A 89 20.81 -2.18 25.96
C GLU A 89 20.12 -3.08 26.99
N THR A 90 20.04 -4.39 26.75
CA THR A 90 19.18 -5.30 27.53
C THR A 90 19.93 -6.42 28.24
N GLY A 91 21.20 -6.63 27.90
CA GLY A 91 21.97 -7.78 28.36
C GLY A 91 21.60 -9.13 27.71
N GLN A 92 20.59 -9.12 26.80
CA GLN A 92 20.09 -10.33 26.13
C GLN A 92 20.58 -10.37 24.69
N ALA A 93 21.26 -11.45 24.32
CA ALA A 93 21.72 -11.67 22.95
C ALA A 93 20.54 -11.75 21.97
N THR A 94 20.75 -11.31 20.71
CA THR A 94 19.76 -11.41 19.61
C THR A 94 20.17 -12.43 18.56
N GLY A 95 21.38 -12.99 18.67
CA GLY A 95 21.96 -13.80 17.61
C GLY A 95 22.23 -13.02 16.31
N TRP A 96 22.27 -11.67 16.37
CA TRP A 96 22.53 -10.84 15.19
C TRP A 96 23.91 -11.18 14.60
N ARG A 97 23.90 -11.54 13.32
CA ARG A 97 25.10 -11.76 12.53
C ARG A 97 24.97 -11.04 11.19
N ARG A 98 25.85 -10.07 10.96
CA ARG A 98 25.97 -9.36 9.69
C ARG A 98 26.75 -10.23 8.71
N SER A 99 26.05 -11.13 8.01
CA SER A 99 26.63 -12.07 7.04
C SER A 99 26.51 -11.59 5.60
N GLY A 100 25.78 -10.50 5.35
CA GLY A 100 25.41 -10.09 4.02
C GLY A 100 24.32 -10.96 3.39
N SER A 101 23.86 -10.57 2.19
CA SER A 101 23.04 -11.41 1.34
C SER A 101 23.45 -11.34 -0.12
N LEU A 102 23.19 -12.42 -0.82
CA LEU A 102 23.41 -12.61 -2.24
C LEU A 102 22.09 -13.03 -2.90
N VAL A 103 21.60 -12.26 -3.88
CA VAL A 103 20.39 -12.59 -4.64
C VAL A 103 20.81 -12.88 -6.07
N VAL A 104 20.67 -14.12 -6.51
CA VAL A 104 21.08 -14.53 -7.85
C VAL A 104 19.98 -14.32 -8.90
N ALA A 105 20.37 -14.17 -10.16
CA ALA A 105 19.49 -14.04 -11.30
C ALA A 105 19.79 -15.13 -12.33
N ARG A 106 18.79 -15.96 -12.66
CA ARG A 106 18.85 -16.96 -13.75
C ARG A 106 18.47 -16.36 -15.09
N THR A 107 17.69 -15.26 -15.10
CA THR A 107 17.14 -14.66 -16.30
C THR A 107 17.57 -13.19 -16.46
N PRO A 108 17.63 -12.67 -17.71
CA PRO A 108 17.86 -11.24 -17.95
C PRO A 108 16.83 -10.34 -17.25
N GLU A 109 15.57 -10.75 -17.19
CA GLU A 109 14.47 -10.05 -16.55
C GLU A 109 14.69 -9.94 -15.05
N ARG A 110 15.12 -11.03 -14.40
CA ARG A 110 15.50 -11.00 -12.98
C ARG A 110 16.67 -10.04 -12.76
N LEU A 111 17.67 -10.04 -13.63
CA LEU A 111 18.79 -9.10 -13.50
C LEU A 111 18.34 -7.65 -13.65
N ILE A 112 17.38 -7.34 -14.53
CA ILE A 112 16.76 -6.01 -14.63
C ILE A 112 16.09 -5.66 -13.29
N GLN A 113 15.32 -6.56 -12.70
CA GLN A 113 14.70 -6.35 -11.39
C GLN A 113 15.75 -6.04 -10.31
N LEU A 114 16.86 -6.80 -10.27
CA LEU A 114 17.94 -6.57 -9.29
C LEU A 114 18.61 -5.20 -9.50
N ARG A 115 18.83 -4.78 -10.73
CA ARG A 115 19.37 -3.43 -11.04
C ARG A 115 18.43 -2.32 -10.56
N ARG A 116 17.12 -2.50 -10.76
CA ARG A 116 16.10 -1.57 -10.22
C ARG A 116 16.13 -1.54 -8.69
N SER A 117 16.27 -2.70 -8.04
CA SER A 117 16.41 -2.79 -6.58
C SER A 117 17.66 -2.08 -6.08
N VAL A 118 18.81 -2.20 -6.77
CA VAL A 118 20.04 -1.48 -6.45
C VAL A 118 19.85 0.03 -6.56
N ALA A 119 19.16 0.51 -7.60
CA ALA A 119 18.85 1.93 -7.75
C ALA A 119 18.00 2.45 -6.58
N LEU A 120 16.95 1.69 -6.18
CA LEU A 120 16.16 2.01 -4.99
C LEU A 120 17.03 1.99 -3.71
N GLY A 121 17.91 1.01 -3.55
CA GLY A 121 18.85 0.90 -2.43
C GLY A 121 19.67 2.19 -2.27
N ARG A 122 20.23 2.70 -3.35
CA ARG A 122 20.97 3.98 -3.35
C ARG A 122 20.12 5.15 -2.90
N ALA A 123 18.84 5.18 -3.29
CA ALA A 123 17.92 6.26 -2.91
C ALA A 123 17.55 6.24 -1.42
N VAL A 124 17.69 5.09 -0.74
CA VAL A 124 17.41 4.92 0.70
C VAL A 124 18.67 4.71 1.54
N GLY A 125 19.87 4.86 0.95
CA GLY A 125 21.15 4.76 1.66
C GLY A 125 21.56 3.32 2.02
N ILE A 126 21.08 2.31 1.26
CA ILE A 126 21.49 0.92 1.40
C ILE A 126 22.63 0.64 0.41
N ASP A 127 23.76 0.11 0.90
CA ASP A 127 24.81 -0.40 0.02
C ASP A 127 24.33 -1.69 -0.65
N ALA A 128 24.18 -1.63 -1.95
CA ALA A 128 23.82 -2.74 -2.81
C ALA A 128 24.46 -2.58 -4.18
N HIS A 129 24.95 -3.67 -4.75
CA HIS A 129 25.55 -3.64 -6.08
C HIS A 129 25.34 -4.94 -6.83
N VAL A 130 25.37 -4.86 -8.16
CA VAL A 130 25.27 -6.04 -9.03
C VAL A 130 26.68 -6.55 -9.34
N ILE A 131 26.84 -7.88 -9.32
CA ILE A 131 28.06 -8.59 -9.72
C ILE A 131 27.77 -9.51 -10.91
N GLY A 132 28.82 -9.86 -11.66
CA GLY A 132 28.72 -10.85 -12.72
C GLY A 132 28.57 -12.29 -12.20
N ALA A 133 28.06 -13.18 -13.03
CA ALA A 133 27.91 -14.60 -12.67
C ALA A 133 29.22 -15.27 -12.23
N ALA A 134 30.34 -14.89 -12.86
CA ALA A 134 31.67 -15.43 -12.52
C ALA A 134 32.15 -15.06 -11.10
N ASP A 135 31.62 -13.99 -10.51
CA ASP A 135 32.01 -13.56 -9.17
C ASP A 135 31.18 -14.22 -8.07
N VAL A 136 30.04 -14.84 -8.42
CA VAL A 136 29.12 -15.47 -7.44
C VAL A 136 29.83 -16.54 -6.60
N SER A 137 30.67 -17.38 -7.22
CA SER A 137 31.40 -18.44 -6.51
C SER A 137 32.37 -17.94 -5.45
N ARG A 138 32.86 -16.68 -5.56
CA ARG A 138 33.69 -16.04 -4.52
C ARG A 138 32.88 -15.69 -3.28
N HIS A 139 31.62 -15.34 -3.44
CA HIS A 139 30.70 -15.04 -2.34
C HIS A 139 30.04 -16.30 -1.78
N TRP A 140 29.81 -17.31 -2.66
CA TRP A 140 29.14 -18.55 -2.31
C TRP A 140 29.78 -19.76 -2.99
N PRO A 141 30.85 -20.35 -2.41
CA PRO A 141 31.64 -21.40 -3.06
C PRO A 141 30.89 -22.67 -3.41
N LEU A 142 29.80 -23.00 -2.67
CA LEU A 142 28.98 -24.19 -2.91
C LEU A 142 27.87 -23.94 -3.95
N CYS A 143 27.76 -22.73 -4.48
CA CYS A 143 26.71 -22.33 -5.39
C CYS A 143 27.06 -22.74 -6.84
N ARG A 144 26.16 -23.42 -7.50
CA ARG A 144 26.22 -23.62 -8.96
C ARG A 144 25.99 -22.30 -9.66
N THR A 145 26.79 -21.95 -10.66
CA THR A 145 26.80 -20.62 -11.29
C THR A 145 26.69 -20.62 -12.82
N ASP A 146 26.71 -21.79 -13.47
CA ASP A 146 26.73 -21.94 -14.92
C ASP A 146 25.42 -21.50 -15.61
N ASP A 147 24.32 -21.44 -14.88
CA ASP A 147 22.99 -20.97 -15.33
C ASP A 147 22.67 -19.51 -14.94
N LEU A 148 23.63 -18.80 -14.30
CA LEU A 148 23.40 -17.46 -13.81
C LEU A 148 23.79 -16.38 -14.83
N VAL A 149 23.05 -15.28 -14.85
CA VAL A 149 23.37 -14.06 -15.62
C VAL A 149 23.95 -12.94 -14.74
N GLY A 150 23.91 -13.08 -13.41
CA GLY A 150 24.46 -12.15 -12.44
C GLY A 150 23.83 -12.32 -11.07
N ALA A 151 24.20 -11.44 -10.15
CA ALA A 151 23.64 -11.40 -8.81
C ALA A 151 23.68 -9.99 -8.22
N MET A 152 22.90 -9.76 -7.16
CA MET A 152 22.96 -8.57 -6.32
C MET A 152 23.55 -8.96 -4.94
N VAL A 153 24.51 -8.16 -4.48
CA VAL A 153 25.11 -8.26 -3.14
C VAL A 153 24.62 -7.12 -2.28
N ILE A 154 24.25 -7.44 -1.02
CA ILE A 154 23.89 -6.47 0.02
C ILE A 154 24.75 -6.80 1.25
N PRO A 155 25.88 -6.12 1.49
CA PRO A 155 26.86 -6.49 2.51
C PRO A 155 26.32 -6.35 3.95
N ASP A 156 25.39 -5.47 4.19
CA ASP A 156 24.86 -5.11 5.51
C ASP A 156 23.64 -5.93 5.94
N ASP A 157 23.17 -6.84 5.11
CA ASP A 157 22.13 -7.79 5.47
C ASP A 157 22.66 -8.81 6.49
N GLY A 158 21.75 -9.53 7.14
CA GLY A 158 22.17 -10.52 8.12
C GLY A 158 21.03 -11.44 8.55
N ARG A 159 21.25 -12.06 9.69
CA ARG A 159 20.31 -12.98 10.33
C ARG A 159 20.29 -12.82 11.85
N VAL A 160 19.26 -13.31 12.48
CA VAL A 160 19.04 -13.32 13.93
C VAL A 160 18.52 -14.68 14.39
N ILE A 161 18.50 -14.88 15.69
CA ILE A 161 17.72 -15.93 16.34
C ILE A 161 16.37 -15.30 16.76
N PRO A 162 15.24 -15.68 16.14
CA PRO A 162 13.95 -15.00 16.34
C PRO A 162 13.47 -14.96 17.78
N ALA A 163 13.63 -16.08 18.50
CA ALA A 163 13.26 -16.17 19.91
C ALA A 163 14.10 -15.22 20.77
N ASP A 164 15.42 -15.16 20.52
CA ASP A 164 16.34 -14.30 21.27
C ASP A 164 16.04 -12.82 21.05
N VAL A 165 15.76 -12.41 19.82
CA VAL A 165 15.29 -11.03 19.54
C VAL A 165 14.05 -10.69 20.35
N THR A 166 13.08 -11.62 20.40
CA THR A 166 11.85 -11.40 21.15
C THR A 166 12.09 -11.28 22.64
N GLN A 167 12.97 -12.13 23.20
CA GLN A 167 13.37 -12.06 24.60
C GLN A 167 14.13 -10.77 24.93
N ALA A 168 15.01 -10.32 24.02
CA ALA A 168 15.73 -9.05 24.19
C ALA A 168 14.77 -7.85 24.20
N LEU A 169 13.80 -7.81 23.28
CA LEU A 169 12.75 -6.79 23.25
C LEU A 169 11.89 -6.85 24.52
N ALA A 170 11.49 -8.04 24.95
CA ALA A 170 10.72 -8.23 26.18
C ALA A 170 11.48 -7.81 27.43
N ALA A 171 12.80 -8.09 27.51
CA ALA A 171 13.67 -7.65 28.59
C ALA A 171 13.74 -6.13 28.65
N GLY A 172 13.94 -5.46 27.50
CA GLY A 172 13.93 -4.01 27.42
C GLY A 172 12.58 -3.39 27.79
N ALA A 173 11.46 -4.01 27.40
CA ALA A 173 10.11 -3.58 27.76
C ALA A 173 9.89 -3.69 29.29
N ARG A 174 10.27 -4.81 29.92
CA ARG A 174 10.20 -5.01 31.38
C ARG A 174 11.05 -3.97 32.12
N ALA A 175 12.28 -3.73 31.66
CA ALA A 175 13.15 -2.71 32.23
C ALA A 175 12.52 -1.30 32.16
N GLY A 176 11.69 -1.03 31.14
CA GLY A 176 10.92 0.20 30.99
C GLY A 176 9.57 0.20 31.75
N GLY A 177 9.26 -0.82 32.53
CA GLY A 177 8.06 -0.88 33.39
C GLY A 177 6.86 -1.63 32.78
N VAL A 178 6.98 -2.19 31.58
CA VAL A 178 5.88 -2.96 30.97
C VAL A 178 5.66 -4.27 31.74
N ARG A 179 4.43 -4.58 32.10
CA ARG A 179 4.04 -5.84 32.71
C ARG A 179 3.78 -6.90 31.62
N ILE A 180 4.56 -7.94 31.58
CA ILE A 180 4.38 -9.07 30.65
C ILE A 180 3.78 -10.24 31.39
N ARG A 181 2.60 -10.68 30.98
CA ARG A 181 1.87 -11.81 31.59
C ARG A 181 1.66 -12.90 30.55
N GLU A 182 2.17 -14.07 30.86
CA GLU A 182 2.00 -15.29 30.08
C GLU A 182 0.83 -16.12 30.64
N ASN A 183 0.24 -16.98 29.83
CA ASN A 183 -0.93 -17.79 30.13
C ASN A 183 -2.21 -16.97 30.38
N VAL A 184 -2.29 -15.76 29.85
CA VAL A 184 -3.48 -14.88 29.92
C VAL A 184 -3.99 -14.63 28.50
N ALA A 185 -5.13 -15.23 28.16
CA ALA A 185 -5.76 -15.02 26.86
C ALA A 185 -6.72 -13.82 26.88
N VAL A 186 -6.61 -12.96 25.89
CA VAL A 186 -7.62 -11.90 25.62
C VAL A 186 -8.66 -12.50 24.66
N THR A 187 -9.94 -12.38 25.04
CA THR A 187 -11.06 -12.94 24.28
C THR A 187 -11.77 -11.89 23.42
N ALA A 188 -11.86 -10.64 23.91
CA ALA A 188 -12.44 -9.52 23.16
C ALA A 188 -11.96 -8.18 23.77
N ALA A 189 -12.05 -7.10 23.01
CA ALA A 189 -11.99 -5.75 23.56
C ALA A 189 -13.36 -5.36 24.14
N ARG A 190 -13.35 -4.54 25.19
CA ARG A 190 -14.53 -3.85 25.71
C ARG A 190 -14.65 -2.54 24.97
N VAL A 191 -15.84 -2.28 24.44
CA VAL A 191 -16.09 -1.11 23.59
C VAL A 191 -17.30 -0.34 24.12
N ARG A 192 -17.21 0.98 24.17
CA ARG A 192 -18.31 1.87 24.44
C ARG A 192 -18.22 3.10 23.54
N ASP A 193 -19.33 3.46 22.90
CA ASP A 193 -19.45 4.60 22.00
C ASP A 193 -18.36 4.66 20.89
N GLY A 194 -18.02 3.49 20.33
CA GLY A 194 -17.01 3.38 19.26
C GLY A 194 -15.55 3.52 19.72
N ALA A 195 -15.30 3.45 21.03
CA ALA A 195 -13.95 3.51 21.59
C ALA A 195 -13.67 2.32 22.51
N VAL A 196 -12.41 1.91 22.58
CA VAL A 196 -11.92 0.90 23.51
C VAL A 196 -12.04 1.44 24.94
N THR A 197 -12.50 0.58 25.87
CA THR A 197 -12.53 0.87 27.31
C THR A 197 -11.86 -0.25 28.13
N GLY A 198 -11.33 -1.27 27.47
CA GLY A 198 -10.66 -2.38 28.15
C GLY A 198 -10.62 -3.66 27.30
N VAL A 199 -10.28 -4.75 27.96
CA VAL A 199 -10.31 -6.11 27.40
C VAL A 199 -10.93 -7.10 28.38
N HIS A 200 -11.56 -8.14 27.83
CA HIS A 200 -11.90 -9.36 28.55
C HIS A 200 -10.75 -10.35 28.44
N THR A 201 -10.38 -10.96 29.54
CA THR A 201 -9.33 -11.98 29.59
C THR A 201 -9.81 -13.23 30.34
N THR A 202 -9.02 -14.30 30.28
CA THR A 202 -9.26 -15.53 31.07
C THR A 202 -9.11 -15.31 32.60
N GLU A 203 -8.56 -14.16 33.02
CA GLU A 203 -8.34 -13.83 34.43
C GLU A 203 -9.17 -12.62 34.90
N GLY A 204 -10.19 -12.22 34.12
CA GLY A 204 -11.06 -11.06 34.40
C GLY A 204 -10.84 -9.91 33.43
N ALA A 205 -11.51 -8.79 33.68
CA ALA A 205 -11.47 -7.64 32.80
C ALA A 205 -10.35 -6.67 33.20
N ILE A 206 -9.66 -6.11 32.20
CA ILE A 206 -8.66 -5.06 32.37
C ILE A 206 -9.16 -3.79 31.67
N ALA A 207 -9.24 -2.67 32.42
CA ALA A 207 -9.55 -1.39 31.79
C ALA A 207 -8.33 -0.84 31.04
N CYS A 208 -8.53 -0.32 29.82
CA CYS A 208 -7.49 0.34 29.08
C CYS A 208 -8.05 1.30 28.03
N ASP A 209 -7.23 2.27 27.61
CA ASP A 209 -7.58 3.22 26.54
C ASP A 209 -7.15 2.69 25.16
N VAL A 210 -6.16 1.80 25.11
CA VAL A 210 -5.56 1.29 23.87
C VAL A 210 -5.44 -0.23 23.93
N VAL A 211 -5.89 -0.89 22.86
CA VAL A 211 -5.65 -2.31 22.59
C VAL A 211 -4.81 -2.44 21.32
N VAL A 212 -3.74 -3.23 21.37
CA VAL A 212 -2.91 -3.53 20.21
C VAL A 212 -3.00 -5.01 19.89
N ASN A 213 -3.70 -5.36 18.83
CA ASN A 213 -3.84 -6.74 18.36
C ASN A 213 -2.58 -7.18 17.59
N CYS A 214 -1.67 -7.84 18.29
CA CYS A 214 -0.46 -8.48 17.78
C CYS A 214 -0.56 -10.02 17.80
N ALA A 215 -1.77 -10.56 17.75
CA ALA A 215 -2.06 -11.98 17.98
C ALA A 215 -1.70 -12.91 16.80
N GLY A 216 -0.84 -12.46 15.84
CA GLY A 216 -0.36 -13.29 14.75
C GLY A 216 -1.49 -13.92 13.93
N MET A 217 -1.48 -15.24 13.77
CA MET A 217 -2.53 -15.95 13.02
C MET A 217 -3.92 -15.90 13.68
N TRP A 218 -4.01 -15.62 14.99
CA TRP A 218 -5.28 -15.44 15.71
C TRP A 218 -5.82 -14.00 15.64
N ALA A 219 -5.06 -13.07 15.06
CA ALA A 219 -5.45 -11.66 15.02
C ALA A 219 -6.76 -11.41 14.27
N ARG A 220 -7.06 -12.23 13.24
CA ARG A 220 -8.34 -12.16 12.50
C ARG A 220 -9.53 -12.49 13.41
N ALA A 221 -9.48 -13.58 14.14
CA ALA A 221 -10.57 -13.99 15.04
C ALA A 221 -10.81 -12.96 16.15
N LEU A 222 -9.71 -12.46 16.77
CA LEU A 222 -9.81 -11.40 17.78
C LEU A 222 -10.40 -10.10 17.21
N ALA A 223 -10.03 -9.74 16.00
CA ALA A 223 -10.58 -8.55 15.33
C ALA A 223 -12.07 -8.71 15.02
N GLN A 224 -12.48 -9.88 14.51
CA GLN A 224 -13.88 -10.18 14.20
C GLN A 224 -14.78 -10.11 15.44
N ALA A 225 -14.29 -10.55 16.60
CA ALA A 225 -15.02 -10.43 17.88
C ALA A 225 -15.38 -8.98 18.23
N ASN A 226 -14.71 -8.01 17.61
CA ASN A 226 -14.91 -6.56 17.80
C ASN A 226 -15.44 -5.86 16.55
N GLY A 227 -15.93 -6.60 15.55
CA GLY A 227 -16.42 -6.01 14.29
C GLY A 227 -15.35 -5.41 13.38
N VAL A 228 -14.06 -5.69 13.64
CA VAL A 228 -12.93 -5.16 12.86
C VAL A 228 -12.53 -6.15 11.78
N THR A 229 -12.30 -5.64 10.56
CA THR A 229 -11.86 -6.42 9.42
C THR A 229 -10.33 -6.52 9.39
N VAL A 230 -9.79 -7.73 9.56
CA VAL A 230 -8.37 -8.03 9.37
C VAL A 230 -8.28 -9.24 8.44
N PRO A 231 -8.13 -9.03 7.13
CA PRO A 231 -8.10 -10.11 6.14
C PRO A 231 -6.72 -10.75 6.13
N LEU A 232 -6.53 -11.75 6.94
CA LEU A 232 -5.35 -12.61 6.94
C LEU A 232 -5.78 -14.07 7.07
N TRP A 233 -4.94 -14.97 6.59
CA TRP A 233 -5.10 -16.39 6.73
C TRP A 233 -3.77 -17.09 6.89
N PRO A 234 -3.69 -18.15 7.74
CA PRO A 234 -2.48 -18.96 7.85
C PRO A 234 -2.24 -19.80 6.59
N VAL A 235 -0.98 -19.88 6.19
CA VAL A 235 -0.51 -20.69 5.06
C VAL A 235 0.62 -21.57 5.56
N GLU A 236 0.68 -22.83 5.10
CA GLU A 236 1.78 -23.72 5.36
C GLU A 236 3.07 -23.16 4.76
N HIS A 237 4.13 -23.15 5.53
CA HIS A 237 5.42 -22.64 5.10
C HIS A 237 6.54 -23.59 5.53
N PHE A 238 7.47 -23.85 4.61
CA PHE A 238 8.40 -24.94 4.74
C PHE A 238 9.86 -24.49 4.73
N TYR A 239 10.67 -25.17 5.54
CA TYR A 239 12.12 -25.22 5.34
C TYR A 239 12.69 -26.54 5.85
N ALA A 240 13.86 -26.90 5.34
CA ALA A 240 14.65 -28.03 5.81
C ALA A 240 15.97 -27.56 6.43
N VAL A 241 16.49 -28.33 7.38
CA VAL A 241 17.79 -28.15 7.99
C VAL A 241 18.62 -29.41 7.78
N THR A 242 19.85 -29.26 7.31
CA THR A 242 20.77 -30.38 7.11
C THR A 242 21.69 -30.57 8.31
N ARG A 243 22.32 -31.75 8.40
CA ARG A 243 23.53 -31.92 9.17
C ARG A 243 24.68 -31.10 8.60
N PRO A 244 25.81 -30.91 9.33
CA PRO A 244 26.96 -30.17 8.85
C PRO A 244 27.44 -30.63 7.49
N ILE A 245 27.74 -29.67 6.60
CA ILE A 245 28.21 -29.89 5.23
C ILE A 245 29.62 -29.29 5.09
N ALA A 246 30.51 -30.02 4.47
CA ALA A 246 31.87 -29.52 4.22
C ALA A 246 31.86 -28.24 3.38
N GLY A 247 32.59 -27.21 3.80
CA GLY A 247 32.67 -25.92 3.14
C GLY A 247 31.61 -24.90 3.62
N VAL A 248 30.65 -25.29 4.45
CA VAL A 248 29.73 -24.36 5.11
C VAL A 248 30.43 -23.71 6.30
N THR A 249 30.47 -22.38 6.31
CA THR A 249 31.09 -21.59 7.39
C THR A 249 30.08 -20.60 7.97
N PRO A 250 30.24 -20.21 9.24
CA PRO A 250 29.30 -19.26 9.88
C PRO A 250 29.16 -17.89 9.20
N ASP A 251 30.16 -17.49 8.42
CA ASP A 251 30.19 -16.20 7.72
C ASP A 251 29.55 -16.24 6.32
N LEU A 252 29.04 -17.41 5.92
CA LEU A 252 28.37 -17.57 4.64
C LEU A 252 27.14 -16.65 4.57
N SER A 253 27.06 -15.86 3.50
CA SER A 253 25.94 -14.91 3.32
C SER A 253 24.61 -15.63 3.09
N VAL A 254 23.49 -14.95 3.35
CA VAL A 254 22.19 -15.47 2.98
C VAL A 254 22.07 -15.51 1.45
N LEU A 255 21.88 -16.68 0.88
CA LEU A 255 21.66 -16.86 -0.54
C LEU A 255 20.15 -16.84 -0.84
N ARG A 256 19.74 -16.13 -1.88
CA ARG A 256 18.38 -16.18 -2.40
C ARG A 256 18.40 -16.43 -3.90
N ASP A 257 17.78 -17.50 -4.31
CA ASP A 257 17.49 -17.84 -5.69
C ASP A 257 15.98 -17.73 -5.92
N LEU A 258 15.56 -16.52 -6.32
CA LEU A 258 14.12 -16.23 -6.45
C LEU A 258 13.51 -17.01 -7.61
N ASP A 259 14.28 -17.28 -8.66
CA ASP A 259 13.82 -18.05 -9.82
C ASP A 259 13.71 -19.55 -9.50
N GLY A 260 14.52 -20.05 -8.54
CA GLY A 260 14.42 -21.39 -7.96
C GLY A 260 13.47 -21.46 -6.75
N CYS A 261 12.79 -20.38 -6.40
CA CYS A 261 11.87 -20.28 -5.25
C CYS A 261 12.51 -20.50 -3.87
N VAL A 262 13.84 -20.40 -3.71
CA VAL A 262 14.53 -20.77 -2.48
C VAL A 262 15.38 -19.66 -1.88
N TYR A 263 15.48 -19.70 -0.55
CA TYR A 263 16.53 -19.04 0.23
C TYR A 263 17.34 -20.10 0.99
N VAL A 264 18.60 -19.78 1.25
CA VAL A 264 19.53 -20.66 1.97
C VAL A 264 20.38 -19.83 2.92
N ARG A 265 20.61 -20.34 4.14
CA ARG A 265 21.53 -19.79 5.10
C ARG A 265 22.26 -20.87 5.87
N GLU A 266 23.39 -20.53 6.45
CA GLU A 266 24.10 -21.40 7.38
C GLU A 266 23.29 -21.64 8.66
N GLU A 267 23.29 -22.88 9.14
CA GLU A 267 22.73 -23.31 10.42
C GLU A 267 23.63 -24.36 11.07
N VAL A 268 24.38 -23.94 12.08
CA VAL A 268 25.28 -24.81 12.91
C VAL A 268 26.17 -25.73 12.04
N GLY A 269 26.83 -25.14 11.03
CA GLY A 269 27.69 -25.86 10.08
C GLY A 269 26.96 -26.61 8.97
N GLY A 270 25.65 -26.72 9.03
CA GLY A 270 24.77 -27.19 7.98
C GLY A 270 24.08 -26.04 7.26
N LEU A 271 23.07 -26.35 6.46
CA LEU A 271 22.25 -25.38 5.72
C LEU A 271 20.79 -25.47 6.17
N LEU A 272 20.20 -24.31 6.41
CA LEU A 272 18.75 -24.14 6.43
C LEU A 272 18.34 -23.61 5.06
N PHE A 273 17.40 -24.31 4.39
CA PHE A 273 16.84 -23.87 3.14
C PHE A 273 15.32 -24.03 3.09
N GLY A 274 14.64 -23.03 2.57
CA GLY A 274 13.18 -22.94 2.40
C GLY A 274 12.85 -21.97 1.29
N GLY A 275 11.60 -21.58 1.16
CA GLY A 275 11.26 -20.67 0.07
C GLY A 275 9.78 -20.36 -0.04
N PHE A 276 9.39 -19.87 -1.21
CA PHE A 276 8.01 -19.50 -1.51
C PHE A 276 7.60 -20.18 -2.82
N GLU A 277 6.89 -21.26 -2.70
CA GLU A 277 6.34 -21.99 -3.83
C GLU A 277 5.29 -21.17 -4.57
N PRO A 278 5.18 -21.30 -5.93
CA PRO A 278 4.24 -20.51 -6.73
C PRO A 278 2.77 -20.74 -6.38
N ALA A 279 2.44 -21.96 -5.91
CA ALA A 279 1.10 -22.35 -5.47
C ALA A 279 1.18 -22.82 -4.00
N ALA A 280 0.98 -21.89 -3.08
CA ALA A 280 1.04 -22.16 -1.66
C ALA A 280 -0.20 -22.92 -1.16
N LYS A 281 -0.07 -23.55 0.01
CA LYS A 281 -1.11 -24.36 0.63
C LYS A 281 -1.71 -23.63 1.83
N PRO A 282 -2.92 -23.03 1.71
CA PRO A 282 -3.60 -22.41 2.84
C PRO A 282 -3.96 -23.45 3.91
N TRP A 283 -3.68 -23.15 5.17
CA TRP A 283 -4.10 -23.97 6.29
C TRP A 283 -5.52 -23.58 6.70
N MET A 284 -6.52 -24.26 6.10
CA MET A 284 -7.95 -23.92 6.19
C MET A 284 -8.61 -24.44 7.48
N VAL A 285 -8.01 -24.17 8.65
CA VAL A 285 -8.55 -24.55 9.95
C VAL A 285 -9.05 -23.32 10.70
N GLU A 286 -10.33 -23.29 11.02
CA GLU A 286 -10.96 -22.20 11.79
C GLU A 286 -12.07 -22.79 12.71
N PRO A 287 -12.04 -22.56 14.02
CA PRO A 287 -11.00 -21.81 14.76
C PRO A 287 -9.67 -22.56 14.81
N ILE A 288 -8.56 -21.80 14.87
CA ILE A 288 -7.25 -22.39 15.14
C ILE A 288 -7.29 -23.04 16.53
N PRO A 289 -6.80 -24.30 16.73
CA PRO A 289 -6.83 -24.97 18.02
C PRO A 289 -6.23 -24.13 19.15
N GLU A 290 -6.88 -24.13 20.30
CA GLU A 290 -6.46 -23.30 21.44
C GLU A 290 -5.11 -23.73 22.04
N ASP A 291 -4.75 -25.00 21.89
CA ASP A 291 -3.52 -25.60 22.35
C ASP A 291 -2.38 -25.53 21.34
N PHE A 292 -2.61 -24.92 20.16
CA PHE A 292 -1.60 -24.74 19.11
C PHE A 292 -0.54 -23.71 19.55
N ALA A 293 0.44 -24.18 20.31
CA ALA A 293 1.56 -23.40 20.82
C ALA A 293 2.83 -24.22 20.71
N PHE A 294 3.92 -23.66 20.18
CA PHE A 294 5.15 -24.38 19.82
C PHE A 294 4.88 -25.62 18.98
N SER A 295 3.85 -25.55 18.14
CA SER A 295 3.37 -26.66 17.34
C SER A 295 3.70 -26.44 15.87
N LEU A 296 3.90 -27.53 15.17
CA LEU A 296 4.12 -27.59 13.74
C LEU A 296 2.96 -28.36 13.08
N LEU A 297 2.80 -28.15 11.80
CA LEU A 297 1.92 -28.96 10.97
C LEU A 297 2.63 -30.26 10.56
N LYS A 298 1.87 -31.19 10.02
CA LYS A 298 2.43 -32.43 9.50
C LYS A 298 3.38 -32.10 8.33
N GLU A 299 4.48 -32.80 8.25
CA GLU A 299 5.39 -32.74 7.11
C GLU A 299 4.62 -33.04 5.81
N ASP A 300 4.90 -32.24 4.77
CA ASP A 300 4.34 -32.42 3.44
C ASP A 300 5.48 -32.36 2.41
N VAL A 301 6.01 -33.53 2.11
CA VAL A 301 7.15 -33.70 1.21
C VAL A 301 6.77 -33.35 -0.24
N GLU A 302 5.52 -33.62 -0.62
CA GLU A 302 5.01 -33.31 -1.97
C GLU A 302 4.96 -31.80 -2.19
N GLN A 303 4.43 -31.04 -1.22
CA GLN A 303 4.41 -29.59 -1.27
C GLN A 303 5.82 -28.99 -1.22
N PHE A 304 6.73 -29.62 -0.46
CA PHE A 304 8.13 -29.17 -0.34
C PHE A 304 8.98 -29.49 -1.58
N GLU A 305 8.56 -30.40 -2.46
CA GLU A 305 9.36 -30.86 -3.63
C GLU A 305 9.87 -29.72 -4.50
N VAL A 306 9.06 -28.68 -4.75
CA VAL A 306 9.47 -27.54 -5.60
C VAL A 306 10.63 -26.76 -4.98
N LEU A 307 10.65 -26.62 -3.66
CA LEU A 307 11.73 -25.95 -2.92
C LEU A 307 12.98 -26.83 -2.86
N MET A 308 12.80 -28.13 -2.62
CA MET A 308 13.90 -29.11 -2.63
C MET A 308 14.60 -29.11 -3.99
N ARG A 309 13.84 -29.15 -5.09
CA ARG A 309 14.40 -29.12 -6.44
C ARG A 309 15.20 -27.85 -6.70
N GLY A 310 14.65 -26.67 -6.36
CA GLY A 310 15.35 -25.40 -6.50
C GLY A 310 16.64 -25.33 -5.67
N ALA A 311 16.62 -25.90 -4.46
CA ALA A 311 17.79 -25.97 -3.60
C ALA A 311 18.88 -26.91 -4.15
N LEU A 312 18.51 -28.10 -4.60
CA LEU A 312 19.43 -29.06 -5.23
C LEU A 312 20.06 -28.52 -6.51
N GLU A 313 19.25 -27.89 -7.37
CA GLU A 313 19.76 -27.22 -8.58
C GLU A 313 20.79 -26.14 -8.25
N ARG A 314 20.59 -25.39 -7.17
CA ARG A 314 21.46 -24.28 -6.79
C ARG A 314 22.68 -24.72 -5.99
N ILE A 315 22.56 -25.76 -5.17
CA ILE A 315 23.60 -26.22 -4.26
C ILE A 315 23.75 -27.73 -4.40
N PRO A 316 24.57 -28.23 -5.36
CA PRO A 316 24.74 -29.65 -5.59
C PRO A 316 25.21 -30.47 -4.38
N ALA A 317 25.90 -29.84 -3.42
CA ALA A 317 26.31 -30.49 -2.18
C ALA A 317 25.12 -31.03 -1.33
N LEU A 318 23.89 -30.54 -1.59
CA LEU A 318 22.68 -31.04 -0.93
C LEU A 318 22.27 -32.44 -1.40
N GLU A 319 22.72 -32.92 -2.57
CA GLU A 319 22.40 -34.27 -3.06
C GLU A 319 22.88 -35.38 -2.13
N SER A 320 23.97 -35.14 -1.41
CA SER A 320 24.54 -36.07 -0.45
C SER A 320 24.33 -35.67 1.02
N ALA A 321 23.65 -34.58 1.26
CA ALA A 321 23.41 -34.08 2.60
C ALA A 321 22.29 -34.83 3.33
N GLU A 322 22.49 -35.12 4.60
CA GLU A 322 21.46 -35.70 5.46
C GLU A 322 20.53 -34.58 5.98
N ILE A 323 19.22 -34.73 5.75
CA ILE A 323 18.22 -33.83 6.30
C ILE A 323 18.00 -34.17 7.77
N GLN A 324 18.23 -33.23 8.66
CA GLN A 324 17.99 -33.36 10.09
C GLN A 324 16.56 -33.00 10.47
N LEU A 325 15.95 -32.06 9.79
CA LEU A 325 14.62 -31.54 10.09
C LEU A 325 13.95 -31.06 8.80
N LEU A 326 12.70 -31.48 8.56
CA LEU A 326 11.77 -30.81 7.66
C LEU A 326 10.69 -30.17 8.51
N LEU A 327 10.56 -28.86 8.42
CA LEU A 327 9.60 -28.07 9.18
C LEU A 327 8.47 -27.61 8.28
N ASN A 328 7.22 -27.79 8.76
CA ASN A 328 6.02 -27.18 8.20
C ASN A 328 5.35 -26.34 9.29
N GLY A 329 5.50 -25.03 9.21
CA GLY A 329 4.94 -24.10 10.20
C GLY A 329 3.93 -23.13 9.56
N PRO A 330 2.78 -22.86 10.23
CA PRO A 330 1.81 -21.91 9.68
C PRO A 330 2.29 -20.47 9.85
N GLU A 331 2.21 -19.68 8.78
CA GLU A 331 2.48 -18.24 8.76
C GLU A 331 1.29 -17.45 8.23
N SER A 332 1.09 -16.24 8.77
CA SER A 332 -0.04 -15.38 8.39
C SER A 332 0.26 -14.53 7.18
N PHE A 333 -0.58 -14.66 6.16
CA PHE A 333 -0.53 -13.84 4.93
C PHE A 333 -1.78 -12.99 4.77
N THR A 334 -1.64 -11.87 4.06
CA THR A 334 -2.69 -10.95 3.67
C THR A 334 -2.92 -10.99 2.16
N PRO A 335 -4.09 -10.56 1.66
CA PRO A 335 -4.42 -10.67 0.24
C PRO A 335 -3.52 -9.87 -0.71
N ASP A 336 -2.87 -8.82 -0.21
CA ASP A 336 -2.03 -7.91 -0.99
C ASP A 336 -0.53 -8.04 -0.68
N GLY A 337 -0.16 -8.99 0.19
CA GLY A 337 1.23 -9.22 0.58
C GLY A 337 1.84 -8.14 1.49
N ASN A 338 1.06 -7.14 1.93
CA ASN A 338 1.48 -6.16 2.91
C ASN A 338 0.88 -6.47 4.28
N PHE A 339 1.66 -6.36 5.35
CA PHE A 339 1.12 -6.55 6.70
C PHE A 339 0.08 -5.48 7.07
N VAL A 340 -0.69 -5.72 8.13
CA VAL A 340 -1.66 -4.76 8.65
C VAL A 340 -1.03 -4.03 9.83
N LEU A 341 -0.96 -2.69 9.77
CA LEU A 341 -0.38 -1.85 10.81
C LEU A 341 -1.15 -0.54 10.92
N GLY A 342 -1.81 -0.32 12.05
CA GLY A 342 -2.51 0.94 12.32
C GLY A 342 -3.79 0.78 13.10
N GLU A 343 -4.49 1.89 13.31
CA GLU A 343 -5.75 1.94 14.02
C GLU A 343 -6.92 1.46 13.16
N ALA A 344 -7.77 0.63 13.72
CA ALA A 344 -8.93 0.07 13.03
C ALA A 344 -9.97 1.16 12.70
N PRO A 345 -10.60 1.12 11.51
CA PRO A 345 -11.66 2.05 11.18
C PRO A 345 -12.88 1.87 12.10
N GLY A 346 -13.44 2.99 12.53
CA GLY A 346 -14.66 3.03 13.34
C GLY A 346 -14.50 2.55 14.79
N LEU A 347 -13.29 2.22 15.25
CA LEU A 347 -13.02 1.77 16.62
C LEU A 347 -11.78 2.47 17.19
N HIS A 348 -11.99 3.54 17.92
CA HIS A 348 -10.91 4.31 18.53
C HIS A 348 -10.15 3.52 19.58
N GLY A 349 -8.81 3.63 19.56
CA GLY A 349 -7.92 2.96 20.49
C GLY A 349 -7.67 1.48 20.17
N TYR A 350 -8.26 0.92 19.11
CA TYR A 350 -7.98 -0.44 18.67
C TYR A 350 -6.99 -0.45 17.52
N PHE A 351 -5.77 -0.89 17.80
CA PHE A 351 -4.69 -0.98 16.82
C PHE A 351 -4.45 -2.43 16.39
N VAL A 352 -3.98 -2.63 15.19
CA VAL A 352 -3.62 -3.93 14.63
C VAL A 352 -2.18 -3.91 14.16
N ALA A 353 -1.43 -4.98 14.47
CA ALA A 353 -0.11 -5.26 13.91
C ALA A 353 0.02 -6.76 13.65
N ALA A 354 -0.42 -7.21 12.47
CA ALA A 354 -0.54 -8.63 12.15
C ALA A 354 -0.37 -8.91 10.64
N GLY A 355 -0.31 -10.19 10.26
CA GLY A 355 -0.23 -10.61 8.87
C GLY A 355 1.08 -10.18 8.18
N PHE A 356 2.22 -10.45 8.80
CA PHE A 356 3.51 -9.94 8.33
C PHE A 356 4.09 -10.68 7.11
N ASN A 357 3.39 -11.61 6.53
CA ASN A 357 3.73 -12.24 5.24
C ASN A 357 5.19 -12.72 5.22
N SER A 358 5.60 -13.54 6.18
CA SER A 358 6.98 -14.03 6.38
C SER A 358 8.05 -12.93 6.62
N GLY A 359 7.63 -11.66 6.66
CA GLY A 359 8.51 -10.51 6.92
C GLY A 359 8.58 -10.07 8.39
N GLY A 360 7.97 -10.81 9.32
CA GLY A 360 7.79 -10.40 10.72
C GLY A 360 9.10 -10.14 11.45
N ILE A 361 10.05 -11.04 11.36
CA ILE A 361 11.36 -10.90 12.03
C ILE A 361 12.12 -9.68 11.49
N ALA A 362 12.19 -9.54 10.17
CA ALA A 362 12.87 -8.42 9.54
C ALA A 362 12.19 -7.07 9.83
N GLY A 363 10.86 -7.06 9.91
CA GLY A 363 10.07 -5.83 10.04
C GLY A 363 9.76 -5.41 11.48
N ALA A 364 9.87 -6.30 12.48
CA ALA A 364 9.31 -6.07 13.80
C ALA A 364 9.83 -4.81 14.50
N GLY A 365 11.14 -4.55 14.43
CA GLY A 365 11.72 -3.37 15.06
C GLY A 365 11.13 -2.08 14.53
N GLY A 366 11.12 -1.93 13.21
CA GLY A 366 10.58 -0.72 12.57
C GLY A 366 9.06 -0.59 12.67
N ALA A 367 8.33 -1.68 12.48
CA ALA A 367 6.87 -1.68 12.58
C ALA A 367 6.41 -1.38 14.03
N GLY A 368 7.05 -2.02 15.03
CA GLY A 368 6.77 -1.75 16.44
C GLY A 368 7.05 -0.30 16.83
N ARG A 369 8.15 0.28 16.33
CA ARG A 369 8.44 1.70 16.52
C ARG A 369 7.37 2.58 15.88
N ALA A 370 7.09 2.39 14.62
CA ALA A 370 6.15 3.22 13.88
C ALA A 370 4.74 3.19 14.51
N LEU A 371 4.31 2.02 15.00
CA LEU A 371 3.04 1.89 15.68
C LEU A 371 3.03 2.53 17.06
N ALA A 372 4.09 2.34 17.85
CA ALA A 372 4.22 2.97 19.15
C ALA A 372 4.25 4.51 19.04
N GLU A 373 4.99 5.04 18.04
CA GLU A 373 4.97 6.47 17.73
C GLU A 373 3.56 6.94 17.35
N TRP A 374 2.81 6.17 16.54
CA TRP A 374 1.42 6.50 16.20
C TRP A 374 0.52 6.53 17.43
N ILE A 375 0.59 5.50 18.28
CA ILE A 375 -0.21 5.43 19.53
C ILE A 375 0.07 6.62 20.43
N VAL A 376 1.33 6.96 20.64
CA VAL A 376 1.74 8.05 21.54
C VAL A 376 1.36 9.44 21.01
N ASN A 377 1.50 9.65 19.70
CA ASN A 377 1.27 10.94 19.05
C ASN A 377 -0.17 11.11 18.51
N GLY A 378 -1.00 10.06 18.55
CA GLY A 378 -2.36 10.08 18.00
C GLY A 378 -2.42 9.99 16.46
N ALA A 379 -1.29 10.01 15.77
CA ALA A 379 -1.19 9.92 14.32
C ALA A 379 0.12 9.28 13.88
N ALA A 380 0.13 8.66 12.70
CA ALA A 380 1.34 8.08 12.13
C ALA A 380 2.40 9.17 11.86
N THR A 381 3.66 8.88 12.21
CA THR A 381 4.79 9.81 12.04
C THR A 381 5.44 9.70 10.67
N MET A 382 5.04 8.73 9.86
CA MET A 382 5.50 8.47 8.50
C MET A 382 4.37 7.90 7.64
N ASP A 383 4.59 7.82 6.33
CA ASP A 383 3.61 7.17 5.44
C ASP A 383 3.53 5.66 5.71
N LEU A 384 2.39 5.23 6.26
CA LEU A 384 2.03 3.83 6.51
C LEU A 384 0.81 3.39 5.70
N THR A 385 0.40 4.14 4.69
CA THR A 385 -0.83 3.90 3.92
C THR A 385 -0.88 2.52 3.27
N ALA A 386 0.28 1.98 2.85
CA ALA A 386 0.38 0.64 2.30
C ALA A 386 0.08 -0.47 3.33
N TYR A 387 0.11 -0.15 4.62
CA TYR A 387 -0.10 -1.09 5.73
C TYR A 387 -1.37 -0.80 6.52
N ASP A 388 -2.02 0.34 6.27
CA ASP A 388 -3.20 0.82 6.98
C ASP A 388 -4.37 -0.18 6.86
N PRO A 389 -5.04 -0.59 7.96
CA PRO A 389 -6.20 -1.48 7.90
C PRO A 389 -7.35 -0.94 7.05
N ARG A 390 -7.47 0.39 6.90
CA ARG A 390 -8.50 1.07 6.09
C ARG A 390 -8.37 0.81 4.58
N ARG A 391 -7.33 0.11 4.13
CA ARG A 391 -7.19 -0.34 2.74
C ARG A 391 -8.02 -1.59 2.42
N PHE A 392 -8.68 -2.20 3.41
CA PHE A 392 -9.47 -3.41 3.22
C PHE A 392 -10.96 -3.19 3.48
N LEU A 393 -11.80 -3.60 2.54
CA LEU A 393 -13.23 -3.71 2.72
C LEU A 393 -13.59 -5.00 3.48
N PRO A 394 -14.74 -5.09 4.18
CA PRO A 394 -15.18 -6.31 4.84
C PRO A 394 -15.17 -7.55 3.94
N ARG A 395 -15.51 -7.40 2.67
CA ARG A 395 -15.51 -8.50 1.67
C ARG A 395 -14.13 -9.14 1.45
N HIS A 396 -13.02 -8.43 1.74
CA HIS A 396 -11.68 -9.02 1.66
C HIS A 396 -11.41 -10.07 2.75
N ALA A 397 -12.23 -10.11 3.81
CA ALA A 397 -12.15 -11.12 4.85
C ALA A 397 -13.07 -12.34 4.61
N GLU A 398 -13.79 -12.39 3.48
CA GLU A 398 -14.62 -13.54 3.13
C GLU A 398 -13.76 -14.80 2.93
N PRO A 399 -14.12 -15.95 3.54
CA PRO A 399 -13.30 -17.17 3.50
C PRO A 399 -12.97 -17.63 2.08
N GLY A 400 -13.94 -17.58 1.16
CA GLY A 400 -13.73 -17.98 -0.25
C GLY A 400 -12.71 -17.11 -0.98
N PHE A 401 -12.74 -15.79 -0.75
CA PHE A 401 -11.75 -14.87 -1.30
C PHE A 401 -10.35 -15.13 -0.72
N LEU A 402 -10.26 -15.28 0.61
CA LEU A 402 -8.99 -15.55 1.28
C LEU A 402 -8.40 -16.89 0.83
N ALA A 403 -9.21 -17.95 0.78
CA ALA A 403 -8.76 -19.27 0.33
C ALA A 403 -8.15 -19.24 -1.10
N ALA A 404 -8.80 -18.52 -2.02
CA ALA A 404 -8.29 -18.36 -3.37
C ALA A 404 -6.99 -17.54 -3.39
N ARG A 405 -6.97 -16.40 -2.69
CA ARG A 405 -5.84 -15.46 -2.69
C ARG A 405 -4.61 -16.03 -2.00
N MET A 406 -4.78 -16.79 -0.92
CA MET A 406 -3.65 -17.37 -0.17
C MET A 406 -2.90 -18.46 -0.92
N ARG A 407 -3.47 -19.02 -1.99
CA ARG A 407 -2.74 -19.92 -2.89
C ARG A 407 -1.69 -19.21 -3.73
N GLU A 408 -1.93 -17.94 -4.05
CA GLU A 408 -1.08 -17.13 -4.93
C GLU A 408 -0.15 -16.19 -4.15
N ALA A 409 -0.69 -15.53 -3.13
CA ALA A 409 -0.01 -14.41 -2.46
C ALA A 409 1.39 -14.75 -1.91
N PRO A 410 1.66 -15.92 -1.29
CA PRO A 410 3.01 -16.26 -0.83
C PRO A 410 4.02 -16.38 -1.98
N GLY A 411 3.65 -17.01 -3.09
CA GLY A 411 4.52 -17.19 -4.26
C GLY A 411 4.92 -15.86 -4.92
N LEU A 412 4.10 -14.82 -4.76
CA LEU A 412 4.40 -13.49 -5.29
C LEU A 412 5.64 -12.84 -4.64
N HIS A 413 6.07 -13.31 -3.47
CA HIS A 413 7.30 -12.84 -2.82
C HIS A 413 8.55 -13.10 -3.67
N TYR A 414 8.57 -14.21 -4.42
CA TYR A 414 9.72 -14.61 -5.24
C TYR A 414 9.47 -14.49 -6.73
N ALA A 415 8.22 -14.35 -7.14
CA ALA A 415 7.90 -14.07 -8.53
C ALA A 415 8.57 -12.79 -9.03
N THR A 416 8.87 -12.72 -10.33
CA THR A 416 9.39 -11.49 -10.94
C THR A 416 8.42 -10.33 -10.68
N ALA A 417 8.92 -9.24 -10.11
CA ALA A 417 8.12 -8.06 -9.78
C ALA A 417 7.83 -7.22 -11.04
N TRP A 418 7.01 -7.79 -11.94
CA TRP A 418 6.63 -7.11 -13.16
C TRP A 418 5.88 -5.81 -12.85
N PRO A 419 6.15 -4.73 -13.58
CA PRO A 419 5.33 -3.52 -13.52
C PRO A 419 3.87 -3.83 -13.87
N ASN A 420 2.95 -3.22 -13.11
CA ASN A 420 1.49 -3.42 -13.26
C ASN A 420 1.02 -4.87 -13.13
N ARG A 421 1.77 -5.72 -12.40
CA ARG A 421 1.35 -7.09 -12.18
C ARG A 421 0.06 -7.13 -11.35
N GLU A 422 -0.95 -7.80 -11.87
CA GLU A 422 -2.21 -8.04 -11.19
C GLU A 422 -2.25 -9.46 -10.61
N SER A 423 -3.02 -9.63 -9.53
CA SER A 423 -3.30 -10.96 -9.00
C SER A 423 -4.28 -11.70 -9.90
N GLU A 424 -4.07 -12.99 -10.08
CA GLU A 424 -4.91 -13.85 -10.92
C GLU A 424 -6.07 -14.49 -10.15
N THR A 425 -5.90 -14.71 -8.84
CA THR A 425 -6.91 -15.32 -7.96
C THR A 425 -7.74 -14.28 -7.21
N GLY A 426 -8.86 -14.70 -6.60
CA GLY A 426 -9.73 -13.80 -5.83
C GLY A 426 -10.24 -12.62 -6.64
N ARG A 427 -10.59 -12.85 -7.92
CA ARG A 427 -11.09 -11.85 -8.85
C ARG A 427 -12.61 -11.68 -8.71
N GLY A 428 -13.09 -10.53 -9.19
CA GLY A 428 -14.53 -10.26 -9.29
C GLY A 428 -15.25 -9.98 -7.97
N LEU A 429 -14.51 -9.56 -6.92
CA LEU A 429 -15.09 -9.24 -5.61
C LEU A 429 -16.08 -8.06 -5.70
N LEU A 430 -15.75 -7.04 -6.48
CA LEU A 430 -16.61 -5.92 -6.83
C LEU A 430 -16.55 -5.68 -8.34
N ARG A 431 -17.70 -5.49 -8.97
CA ARG A 431 -17.81 -5.23 -10.40
C ARG A 431 -18.63 -3.96 -10.66
N SER A 432 -18.20 -3.20 -11.64
CA SER A 432 -19.01 -2.12 -12.19
C SER A 432 -20.27 -2.68 -12.86
N PRO A 433 -21.41 -1.96 -12.86
CA PRO A 433 -22.59 -2.35 -13.65
C PRO A 433 -22.32 -2.39 -15.15
N LEU A 434 -21.16 -1.90 -15.60
CA LEU A 434 -20.71 -1.93 -16.99
C LEU A 434 -19.77 -3.10 -17.30
N HIS A 435 -19.40 -3.92 -16.30
CA HIS A 435 -18.38 -4.96 -16.42
C HIS A 435 -18.62 -5.87 -17.64
N GLU A 436 -19.79 -6.43 -17.79
CA GLU A 436 -20.10 -7.35 -18.90
C GLU A 436 -20.07 -6.64 -20.28
N ARG A 437 -20.51 -5.36 -20.34
CA ARG A 437 -20.44 -4.55 -21.56
C ARG A 437 -19.00 -4.27 -21.98
N LEU A 438 -18.14 -4.03 -21.02
CA LEU A 438 -16.72 -3.77 -21.24
C LEU A 438 -15.98 -5.07 -21.59
N ALA A 439 -16.28 -6.17 -20.91
CA ALA A 439 -15.77 -7.49 -21.24
C ALA A 439 -16.09 -7.89 -22.69
N ALA A 440 -17.34 -7.69 -23.14
CA ALA A 440 -17.76 -7.95 -24.52
C ALA A 440 -17.01 -7.09 -25.56
N ARG A 441 -16.38 -5.98 -25.13
CA ARG A 441 -15.54 -5.11 -25.96
C ARG A 441 -14.05 -5.40 -25.87
N GLY A 442 -13.66 -6.49 -25.20
CA GLY A 442 -12.27 -6.88 -25.05
C GLY A 442 -11.54 -6.16 -23.91
N ALA A 443 -12.25 -5.72 -22.86
CA ALA A 443 -11.58 -5.13 -21.70
C ALA A 443 -10.67 -6.14 -20.99
N CYS A 444 -9.41 -5.76 -20.79
CA CYS A 444 -8.49 -6.38 -19.87
C CYS A 444 -8.65 -5.72 -18.50
N PHE A 445 -8.99 -6.52 -17.49
CA PHE A 445 -9.27 -6.00 -16.17
C PHE A 445 -8.11 -6.18 -15.20
N GLY A 446 -7.77 -5.11 -14.47
CA GLY A 446 -6.99 -5.13 -13.24
C GLY A 446 -7.90 -5.04 -12.01
N SER A 447 -7.30 -5.07 -10.82
CA SER A 447 -8.01 -5.02 -9.55
C SER A 447 -7.54 -3.87 -8.69
N LYS A 448 -8.47 -3.07 -8.14
CA LYS A 448 -8.16 -2.04 -7.16
C LYS A 448 -9.18 -2.06 -6.03
N MET A 449 -8.73 -2.33 -4.79
CA MET A 449 -9.62 -2.45 -3.63
C MET A 449 -10.79 -3.43 -3.85
N GLY A 450 -10.51 -4.52 -4.54
CA GLY A 450 -11.52 -5.53 -4.90
C GLY A 450 -12.39 -5.19 -6.12
N TRP A 451 -12.31 -3.97 -6.65
CA TRP A 451 -12.99 -3.59 -7.88
C TRP A 451 -12.26 -4.10 -9.12
N GLU A 452 -12.99 -4.73 -10.05
CA GLU A 452 -12.52 -4.96 -11.42
C GLU A 452 -12.53 -3.63 -12.18
N ARG A 453 -11.38 -3.24 -12.73
CA ARG A 453 -11.21 -1.99 -13.49
C ARG A 453 -10.59 -2.29 -14.83
N VAL A 454 -11.04 -1.57 -15.86
CA VAL A 454 -10.48 -1.71 -17.21
C VAL A 454 -9.10 -1.07 -17.26
N ASP A 455 -8.04 -1.87 -17.43
CA ASP A 455 -6.70 -1.36 -17.64
C ASP A 455 -6.50 -0.88 -19.07
N TRP A 456 -6.92 -1.68 -20.05
CA TRP A 456 -6.89 -1.37 -21.47
C TRP A 456 -7.92 -2.23 -22.22
N LEU A 457 -8.21 -1.89 -23.49
CA LEU A 457 -9.14 -2.66 -24.32
C LEU A 457 -8.39 -3.31 -25.47
N ALA A 458 -8.53 -4.63 -25.58
CA ALA A 458 -8.01 -5.44 -26.68
C ALA A 458 -8.91 -5.32 -27.91
N PRO A 459 -8.38 -4.98 -29.08
CA PRO A 459 -9.13 -5.04 -30.33
C PRO A 459 -9.56 -6.48 -30.67
N ARG A 460 -10.55 -6.61 -31.56
CA ARG A 460 -11.01 -7.93 -32.01
C ARG A 460 -9.82 -8.79 -32.52
N GLY A 461 -9.70 -9.99 -31.99
CA GLY A 461 -8.63 -10.93 -32.33
C GLY A 461 -7.37 -10.80 -31.47
N VAL A 462 -7.31 -9.86 -30.54
CA VAL A 462 -6.25 -9.77 -29.53
C VAL A 462 -6.80 -10.29 -28.20
N GLU A 463 -6.02 -11.12 -27.51
CA GLU A 463 -6.39 -11.64 -26.20
C GLU A 463 -6.35 -10.51 -25.16
N PRO A 464 -7.42 -10.31 -24.36
CA PRO A 464 -7.47 -9.28 -23.31
C PRO A 464 -6.68 -9.71 -22.05
N ARG A 465 -5.41 -9.95 -22.24
CA ARG A 465 -4.48 -10.34 -21.16
C ARG A 465 -3.16 -9.57 -21.29
N THR A 466 -2.67 -9.06 -20.15
CA THR A 466 -1.38 -8.36 -20.13
C THR A 466 -0.22 -9.37 -20.19
N ALA A 467 0.65 -9.21 -21.19
CA ALA A 467 1.95 -9.89 -21.25
C ALA A 467 2.98 -8.99 -20.55
N TYR A 468 3.43 -9.44 -19.39
CA TYR A 468 4.32 -8.64 -18.55
C TYR A 468 5.75 -8.58 -19.08
N ALA A 469 6.35 -7.40 -19.06
CA ALA A 469 7.75 -7.14 -19.38
C ALA A 469 8.23 -5.86 -18.65
N PHE A 470 9.54 -5.70 -18.50
CA PHE A 470 10.13 -4.41 -18.04
C PHE A 470 10.21 -3.39 -19.16
N GLY A 471 10.19 -3.81 -20.42
CA GLY A 471 10.03 -2.97 -21.59
C GLY A 471 8.57 -2.62 -21.88
N ARG A 472 8.30 -2.18 -23.13
CA ARG A 472 6.93 -1.93 -23.59
C ARG A 472 6.13 -3.23 -23.59
N GLN A 473 5.03 -3.25 -22.84
CA GLN A 473 4.12 -4.39 -22.74
C GLN A 473 3.13 -4.43 -23.93
N ASN A 474 2.45 -5.56 -24.14
CA ASN A 474 1.56 -5.78 -25.30
C ASN A 474 0.40 -4.76 -25.41
N TRP A 475 -0.03 -4.16 -24.31
CA TRP A 475 -1.10 -3.14 -24.32
C TRP A 475 -0.63 -1.76 -24.80
N PHE A 476 0.68 -1.52 -24.92
CA PHE A 476 1.25 -0.19 -25.17
C PHE A 476 0.63 0.53 -26.39
N ALA A 477 0.51 -0.14 -27.53
CA ALA A 477 -0.08 0.43 -28.75
C ALA A 477 -1.58 0.70 -28.60
N HIS A 478 -2.28 -0.14 -27.84
CA HIS A 478 -3.71 -0.03 -27.60
C HIS A 478 -4.03 1.15 -26.67
N ALA A 479 -3.34 1.24 -25.54
CA ALA A 479 -3.45 2.40 -24.65
C ALA A 479 -3.04 3.71 -25.36
N ALA A 480 -2.07 3.67 -26.28
CA ALA A 480 -1.74 4.81 -27.13
C ALA A 480 -2.89 5.25 -28.03
N ALA A 481 -3.65 4.31 -28.59
CA ALA A 481 -4.84 4.62 -29.40
C ALA A 481 -5.97 5.24 -28.57
N GLU A 482 -6.19 4.69 -27.37
CA GLU A 482 -7.15 5.23 -26.37
C GLU A 482 -6.75 6.65 -25.92
N HIS A 483 -5.48 6.87 -25.63
CA HIS A 483 -4.92 8.17 -25.29
C HIS A 483 -5.16 9.20 -26.39
N ARG A 484 -4.84 8.84 -27.66
CA ARG A 484 -5.07 9.74 -28.80
C ARG A 484 -6.57 10.05 -29.00
N ALA A 485 -7.46 9.05 -28.78
CA ALA A 485 -8.89 9.28 -28.84
C ALA A 485 -9.34 10.35 -27.82
N ALA A 486 -8.82 10.33 -26.60
CA ALA A 486 -9.09 11.34 -25.60
C ALA A 486 -8.55 12.72 -25.99
N ARG A 487 -7.40 12.80 -26.68
CA ARG A 487 -6.78 14.07 -27.12
C ARG A 487 -7.46 14.68 -28.33
N GLU A 488 -7.96 13.86 -29.26
CA GLU A 488 -8.40 14.30 -30.59
C GLU A 488 -9.93 14.25 -30.76
N ARG A 489 -10.60 13.39 -30.02
CA ARG A 489 -12.04 13.13 -30.15
C ARG A 489 -12.75 13.14 -28.80
N ALA A 490 -13.17 11.97 -28.33
CA ALA A 490 -13.71 11.73 -27.02
C ALA A 490 -13.41 10.29 -26.55
N ALA A 491 -13.07 10.15 -25.30
CA ALA A 491 -12.93 8.86 -24.64
C ALA A 491 -13.90 8.73 -23.47
N LEU A 492 -14.31 7.49 -23.18
CA LEU A 492 -15.24 7.18 -22.09
C LEU A 492 -14.57 6.17 -21.15
N PHE A 493 -14.35 6.59 -19.91
CA PHE A 493 -13.70 5.82 -18.86
C PHE A 493 -14.74 5.34 -17.84
N ASP A 494 -14.70 4.07 -17.46
CA ASP A 494 -15.44 3.57 -16.32
C ASP A 494 -14.65 3.87 -15.02
N GLN A 495 -15.08 4.86 -14.28
CA GLN A 495 -14.52 5.30 -13.02
C GLN A 495 -15.38 4.91 -11.81
N THR A 496 -16.28 3.94 -11.98
CA THR A 496 -17.26 3.51 -10.96
C THR A 496 -16.63 3.12 -9.64
N SER A 497 -15.39 2.65 -9.63
CA SER A 497 -14.66 2.26 -8.43
C SER A 497 -14.32 3.43 -7.47
N PHE A 498 -14.42 4.69 -7.92
CA PHE A 498 -14.16 5.85 -7.04
C PHE A 498 -15.10 5.87 -5.86
N GLY A 499 -14.60 6.26 -4.69
CA GLY A 499 -15.40 6.47 -3.50
C GLY A 499 -16.35 7.67 -3.67
N LYS A 500 -17.60 7.49 -3.33
CA LYS A 500 -18.62 8.55 -3.34
C LYS A 500 -19.26 8.61 -1.97
N LEU A 501 -19.13 9.76 -1.31
CA LEU A 501 -19.67 9.99 0.02
C LEU A 501 -20.65 11.14 -0.03
N LEU A 502 -21.77 11.00 0.66
CA LEU A 502 -22.76 12.06 0.85
C LEU A 502 -22.70 12.53 2.30
N LEU A 503 -22.42 13.82 2.50
CA LEU A 503 -22.40 14.46 3.81
C LEU A 503 -23.54 15.46 3.90
N GLU A 504 -24.43 15.27 4.85
CA GLU A 504 -25.65 16.06 5.01
C GLU A 504 -25.86 16.53 6.44
N GLY A 505 -26.44 17.67 6.60
CA GLY A 505 -26.83 18.24 7.88
C GLY A 505 -26.42 19.70 8.06
N PRO A 506 -27.01 20.37 9.03
CA PRO A 506 -26.81 21.81 9.24
C PRO A 506 -25.35 22.18 9.56
N ASP A 507 -24.58 21.26 10.14
CA ASP A 507 -23.19 21.52 10.52
C ASP A 507 -22.18 20.98 9.49
N ALA A 508 -22.64 20.37 8.36
CA ALA A 508 -21.78 19.72 7.36
C ALA A 508 -20.79 20.71 6.70
N GLY A 509 -21.26 21.92 6.38
CA GLY A 509 -20.41 22.97 5.81
C GLY A 509 -19.30 23.42 6.77
N ALA A 510 -19.60 23.55 8.04
CA ALA A 510 -18.62 23.92 9.07
C ALA A 510 -17.59 22.80 9.29
N LEU A 511 -18.03 21.55 9.37
CA LEU A 511 -17.16 20.39 9.45
C LEU A 511 -16.21 20.34 8.27
N LEU A 512 -16.73 20.40 7.04
CA LEU A 512 -15.87 20.40 5.82
C LEU A 512 -14.95 21.61 5.79
N GLY A 513 -15.38 22.77 6.28
CA GLY A 513 -14.54 23.96 6.40
C GLY A 513 -13.30 23.73 7.29
N ARG A 514 -13.41 22.89 8.33
CA ARG A 514 -12.27 22.52 9.20
C ARG A 514 -11.39 21.42 8.60
N LEU A 515 -11.95 20.50 7.80
CA LEU A 515 -11.21 19.39 7.22
C LEU A 515 -10.49 19.78 5.91
N ALA A 516 -11.18 20.51 5.05
CA ALA A 516 -10.66 20.92 3.74
C ALA A 516 -9.66 22.07 3.86
N ALA A 517 -8.49 21.93 3.26
CA ALA A 517 -7.52 23.01 3.23
C ALA A 517 -7.89 24.12 2.23
N ASN A 518 -8.73 23.83 1.21
CA ASN A 518 -9.30 24.82 0.32
C ASN A 518 -10.60 25.42 0.89
N ASP A 519 -11.09 26.48 0.27
CA ASP A 519 -12.40 27.04 0.63
C ASP A 519 -13.53 26.23 -0.04
N VAL A 520 -14.33 25.59 0.80
CA VAL A 520 -15.51 24.80 0.39
C VAL A 520 -16.82 25.53 0.66
N ALA A 521 -16.79 26.76 1.18
CA ALA A 521 -17.95 27.63 1.38
C ALA A 521 -18.39 28.26 0.05
N VAL A 522 -18.73 27.42 -0.91
CA VAL A 522 -19.12 27.81 -2.27
C VAL A 522 -20.65 27.75 -2.44
N SER A 523 -21.17 28.36 -3.50
CA SER A 523 -22.60 28.29 -3.85
C SER A 523 -23.00 26.85 -4.22
N VAL A 524 -24.30 26.53 -4.00
CA VAL A 524 -24.87 25.26 -4.54
C VAL A 524 -24.63 25.18 -6.03
N GLY A 525 -24.26 23.99 -6.51
CA GLY A 525 -23.90 23.77 -7.91
C GLY A 525 -22.41 23.97 -8.23
N ARG A 526 -21.54 24.11 -7.19
CA ARG A 526 -20.09 24.25 -7.39
C ARG A 526 -19.31 23.09 -6.76
N THR A 527 -18.23 22.71 -7.41
CA THR A 527 -17.26 21.69 -7.02
C THR A 527 -15.90 22.32 -6.74
N VAL A 528 -15.23 21.88 -5.66
CA VAL A 528 -13.90 22.31 -5.25
C VAL A 528 -12.99 21.09 -5.10
N TYR A 529 -11.84 21.14 -5.73
CA TYR A 529 -10.74 20.18 -5.44
C TYR A 529 -9.98 20.66 -4.21
N THR A 530 -9.82 19.80 -3.23
CA THR A 530 -9.19 20.14 -1.94
C THR A 530 -8.47 18.94 -1.34
N PRO A 531 -7.31 19.16 -0.66
CA PRO A 531 -6.75 18.16 0.24
C PRO A 531 -7.44 18.20 1.60
N PHE A 532 -7.53 17.03 2.25
CA PHE A 532 -7.52 16.89 3.69
C PHE A 532 -6.09 16.64 4.15
N LEU A 533 -5.69 17.22 5.26
CA LEU A 533 -4.32 17.17 5.73
C LEU A 533 -4.23 16.60 7.14
N ASN A 534 -3.10 16.00 7.48
CA ASN A 534 -2.76 15.66 8.85
C ASN A 534 -2.12 16.86 9.58
N GLU A 535 -1.89 16.73 10.88
CA GLU A 535 -1.32 17.79 11.72
C GLU A 535 0.08 18.25 11.26
N ARG A 536 0.81 17.40 10.53
CA ARG A 536 2.12 17.70 9.96
C ARG A 536 2.03 18.48 8.64
N GLY A 537 0.81 18.69 8.11
CA GLY A 537 0.55 19.33 6.83
C GLY A 537 0.69 18.40 5.62
N GLY A 538 0.87 17.09 5.85
CA GLY A 538 0.87 16.06 4.81
C GLY A 538 -0.55 15.67 4.42
N TYR A 539 -0.70 15.03 3.24
CA TYR A 539 -2.00 14.62 2.74
C TYR A 539 -2.62 13.49 3.56
N GLU A 540 -3.86 13.63 3.98
CA GLU A 540 -4.71 12.52 4.40
C GLU A 540 -5.61 12.07 3.26
N SER A 541 -6.00 13.00 2.39
CA SER A 541 -6.79 12.76 1.19
C SER A 541 -6.57 13.85 0.16
N ASP A 542 -6.88 13.54 -1.10
CA ASP A 542 -7.17 14.50 -2.15
C ASP A 542 -8.49 14.14 -2.81
N LEU A 543 -9.44 15.08 -2.80
CA LEU A 543 -10.80 14.80 -3.22
C LEU A 543 -11.48 16.01 -3.84
N THR A 544 -12.60 15.76 -4.51
CA THR A 544 -13.52 16.81 -4.94
C THR A 544 -14.73 16.88 -4.01
N VAL A 545 -15.11 18.10 -3.63
CA VAL A 545 -16.24 18.41 -2.78
C VAL A 545 -17.22 19.25 -3.57
N SER A 546 -18.41 18.72 -3.83
CA SER A 546 -19.47 19.39 -4.58
C SER A 546 -20.62 19.77 -3.66
N ARG A 547 -20.97 21.06 -3.59
CA ARG A 547 -22.15 21.47 -2.85
C ARG A 547 -23.40 21.25 -3.70
N VAL A 548 -24.18 20.24 -3.34
CA VAL A 548 -25.35 19.79 -4.12
C VAL A 548 -26.69 20.28 -3.54
N GLY A 549 -26.66 20.80 -2.30
CA GLY A 549 -27.81 21.36 -1.62
C GLY A 549 -27.40 22.39 -0.57
N ALA A 550 -28.36 23.00 0.09
CA ALA A 550 -28.11 23.99 1.14
C ALA A 550 -27.23 23.39 2.27
N GLU A 551 -27.55 22.17 2.67
CA GLU A 551 -26.90 21.41 3.74
C GLU A 551 -26.40 20.05 3.26
N SER A 552 -26.06 19.91 1.95
CA SER A 552 -25.72 18.63 1.34
C SER A 552 -24.51 18.76 0.43
N TRP A 553 -23.51 17.90 0.65
CA TRP A 553 -22.26 17.84 -0.12
C TRP A 553 -22.00 16.44 -0.63
N PHE A 554 -21.65 16.35 -1.91
CA PHE A 554 -21.23 15.11 -2.58
C PHE A 554 -19.71 15.12 -2.75
N LEU A 555 -19.05 14.16 -2.12
CA LEU A 555 -17.60 14.04 -2.10
C LEU A 555 -17.19 12.87 -2.98
N VAL A 556 -16.17 13.07 -3.81
CA VAL A 556 -15.61 12.02 -4.66
C VAL A 556 -14.13 11.87 -4.37
N THR A 557 -13.69 10.65 -4.09
CA THR A 557 -12.33 10.31 -3.73
C THR A 557 -11.82 9.08 -4.48
N GLY A 558 -10.52 8.85 -4.45
CA GLY A 558 -9.91 7.69 -5.11
C GLY A 558 -10.40 6.36 -4.56
N SER A 559 -10.42 5.31 -5.39
CA SER A 559 -10.90 3.96 -5.01
C SER A 559 -10.20 3.43 -3.75
N ALA A 560 -8.91 3.71 -3.59
CA ALA A 560 -8.12 3.25 -2.44
C ALA A 560 -8.37 4.06 -1.15
N GLN A 561 -9.06 5.20 -1.25
CA GLN A 561 -9.27 6.13 -0.15
C GLN A 561 -10.66 6.05 0.48
N ARG A 562 -11.60 5.34 -0.14
CA ARG A 562 -13.02 5.25 0.26
C ARG A 562 -13.22 5.09 1.77
N LEU A 563 -12.61 4.06 2.37
CA LEU A 563 -12.75 3.81 3.80
C LEU A 563 -11.94 4.80 4.65
N ARG A 564 -10.73 5.14 4.18
CA ARG A 564 -9.85 6.07 4.87
C ARG A 564 -10.49 7.44 5.03
N ASP A 565 -11.06 7.99 3.96
CA ASP A 565 -11.69 9.29 3.98
C ASP A 565 -12.99 9.31 4.78
N ALA A 566 -13.79 8.25 4.65
CA ALA A 566 -14.99 8.10 5.47
C ALA A 566 -14.65 8.03 6.98
N ASP A 567 -13.62 7.26 7.35
CA ASP A 567 -13.14 7.16 8.72
C ASP A 567 -12.57 8.50 9.22
N TRP A 568 -11.78 9.18 8.37
CA TRP A 568 -11.24 10.51 8.71
C TRP A 568 -12.34 11.52 9.01
N ILE A 569 -13.37 11.58 8.17
CA ILE A 569 -14.52 12.47 8.40
C ILE A 569 -15.24 12.08 9.70
N ARG A 570 -15.53 10.78 9.92
CA ARG A 570 -16.24 10.29 11.11
C ARG A 570 -15.51 10.62 12.41
N ARG A 571 -14.19 10.51 12.45
CA ARG A 571 -13.36 10.86 13.62
C ARG A 571 -13.47 12.32 14.03
N HIS A 572 -13.85 13.19 13.11
CA HIS A 572 -14.06 14.62 13.36
C HIS A 572 -15.51 14.98 13.62
N ILE A 573 -16.44 14.02 13.59
CA ILE A 573 -17.82 14.19 14.04
C ILE A 573 -17.84 13.96 15.56
N THR A 574 -17.54 15.01 16.32
CA THR A 574 -17.54 14.97 17.78
C THR A 574 -18.86 15.47 18.35
N GLY A 575 -19.12 15.26 19.65
CA GLY A 575 -20.40 15.52 20.28
C GLY A 575 -21.04 16.86 19.92
N GLY A 576 -22.32 16.85 19.59
CA GLY A 576 -23.11 18.03 19.20
C GLY A 576 -23.08 18.39 17.70
N ILE A 577 -22.19 17.81 16.89
CA ILE A 577 -22.17 18.05 15.43
C ILE A 577 -23.30 17.25 14.75
N ARG A 578 -24.23 17.96 14.09
CA ARG A 578 -25.42 17.39 13.47
C ARG A 578 -25.17 17.16 11.98
N VAL A 579 -24.56 16.02 11.65
CA VAL A 579 -24.27 15.58 10.29
C VAL A 579 -24.51 14.09 10.15
N ALA A 580 -24.85 13.66 8.92
CA ALA A 580 -24.87 12.28 8.51
C ALA A 580 -23.87 12.08 7.37
N LEU A 581 -23.00 11.08 7.46
CA LEU A 581 -22.09 10.66 6.41
C LEU A 581 -22.53 9.31 5.89
N THR A 582 -22.94 9.28 4.61
CA THR A 582 -23.40 8.06 3.93
C THR A 582 -22.42 7.70 2.82
N ASP A 583 -21.94 6.45 2.81
CA ASP A 583 -21.20 5.91 1.68
C ASP A 583 -22.18 5.46 0.59
N VAL A 584 -22.19 6.19 -0.51
CA VAL A 584 -23.08 5.96 -1.67
C VAL A 584 -22.31 5.41 -2.88
N THR A 585 -21.12 4.86 -2.67
CA THR A 585 -20.22 4.40 -3.73
C THR A 585 -20.90 3.42 -4.69
N GLU A 586 -21.59 2.43 -4.18
CA GLU A 586 -22.21 1.39 -5.01
C GLU A 586 -23.55 1.81 -5.62
N ALA A 587 -24.16 2.91 -5.12
CA ALA A 587 -25.41 3.47 -5.68
C ALA A 587 -25.18 4.20 -7.00
N TRP A 588 -23.97 4.65 -7.28
CA TRP A 588 -23.64 5.47 -8.44
C TRP A 588 -22.50 4.84 -9.27
N ALA A 589 -22.76 4.57 -10.55
CA ALA A 589 -21.73 4.38 -11.55
C ALA A 589 -21.12 5.73 -11.94
N THR A 590 -19.86 5.76 -12.29
CA THR A 590 -19.16 6.99 -12.72
C THR A 590 -18.57 6.80 -14.10
N LEU A 591 -19.02 7.64 -15.05
CA LEU A 591 -18.54 7.66 -16.43
C LEU A 591 -17.77 8.94 -16.69
N GLY A 592 -16.47 8.83 -16.95
CA GLY A 592 -15.64 9.96 -17.35
C GLY A 592 -15.70 10.17 -18.87
N LEU A 593 -16.52 11.10 -19.36
CA LEU A 593 -16.57 11.47 -20.77
C LEU A 593 -15.61 12.64 -21.02
N MET A 594 -14.49 12.37 -21.71
CA MET A 594 -13.37 13.32 -21.80
C MET A 594 -12.84 13.43 -23.23
N GLY A 595 -12.55 14.64 -23.68
CA GLY A 595 -11.97 14.94 -24.98
C GLY A 595 -12.59 16.21 -25.61
N PRO A 596 -11.98 16.79 -26.66
CA PRO A 596 -12.46 18.03 -27.27
C PRO A 596 -13.89 17.93 -27.82
N ARG A 597 -14.36 16.72 -28.20
CA ARG A 597 -15.73 16.47 -28.67
C ARG A 597 -16.70 15.95 -27.58
N ALA A 598 -16.29 15.95 -26.31
CA ALA A 598 -17.13 15.47 -25.22
C ALA A 598 -18.48 16.22 -25.12
N ARG A 599 -18.48 17.54 -25.38
CA ARG A 599 -19.67 18.36 -25.42
C ARG A 599 -20.64 17.91 -26.52
N ASP A 600 -20.14 17.69 -27.74
CA ASP A 600 -20.95 17.26 -28.88
C ASP A 600 -21.59 15.89 -28.63
N VAL A 601 -20.82 15.00 -28.01
CA VAL A 601 -21.33 13.67 -27.62
C VAL A 601 -22.42 13.77 -26.60
N LEU A 602 -22.25 14.55 -25.55
CA LEU A 602 -23.24 14.70 -24.48
C LEU A 602 -24.50 15.42 -24.98
N ALA A 603 -24.37 16.41 -25.87
CA ALA A 603 -25.50 17.16 -26.46
C ALA A 603 -26.41 16.30 -27.34
N ARG A 604 -25.92 15.16 -27.86
CA ARG A 604 -26.81 14.23 -28.62
C ARG A 604 -27.80 13.48 -27.74
N VAL A 605 -27.45 13.30 -26.46
CA VAL A 605 -28.21 12.46 -25.52
C VAL A 605 -28.78 13.25 -24.33
N SER A 606 -28.53 14.57 -24.30
CA SER A 606 -29.01 15.47 -23.24
C SER A 606 -29.49 16.79 -23.84
N ARG A 607 -30.60 17.33 -23.31
CA ARG A 607 -31.12 18.67 -23.67
C ARG A 607 -30.61 19.77 -22.76
N ALA A 608 -29.74 19.45 -21.82
CA ALA A 608 -29.14 20.44 -20.91
C ALA A 608 -28.25 21.43 -21.67
N ALA A 609 -28.25 22.68 -21.23
CA ALA A 609 -27.29 23.67 -21.74
C ALA A 609 -25.89 23.32 -21.27
N LEU A 610 -24.99 22.98 -22.20
CA LEU A 610 -23.65 22.46 -21.96
C LEU A 610 -22.53 23.44 -22.36
N ASP A 611 -22.87 24.64 -22.81
CA ASP A 611 -21.92 25.69 -23.13
C ASP A 611 -21.14 26.14 -21.87
N HIS A 612 -20.09 26.95 -22.09
CA HIS A 612 -19.24 27.39 -21.02
C HIS A 612 -19.95 28.23 -19.95
N ASP A 613 -20.87 29.09 -20.38
CA ASP A 613 -21.57 30.02 -19.49
C ASP A 613 -22.65 29.28 -18.68
N ALA A 614 -23.38 28.40 -19.35
CA ALA A 614 -24.42 27.59 -18.70
C ALA A 614 -23.83 26.49 -17.80
N PHE A 615 -22.72 25.88 -18.17
CA PHE A 615 -22.08 24.81 -17.41
C PHE A 615 -20.56 25.05 -17.28
N PRO A 616 -20.11 26.04 -16.46
CA PRO A 616 -18.70 26.37 -16.31
C PRO A 616 -17.88 25.27 -15.66
N PHE A 617 -16.57 25.28 -15.89
CA PHE A 617 -15.62 24.38 -15.23
C PHE A 617 -15.80 24.40 -13.70
N GLY A 618 -15.87 23.23 -13.08
CA GLY A 618 -16.13 23.05 -11.65
C GLY A 618 -17.61 23.24 -11.27
N ALA A 619 -18.53 23.27 -12.22
CA ALA A 619 -19.96 23.19 -11.90
C ALA A 619 -20.41 21.75 -11.71
N VAL A 620 -21.38 21.54 -10.83
CA VAL A 620 -22.15 20.30 -10.66
C VAL A 620 -23.62 20.58 -10.93
N ARG A 621 -24.26 19.74 -11.73
CA ARG A 621 -25.69 19.84 -12.09
C ARG A 621 -26.32 18.46 -12.23
N ASP A 622 -27.55 18.33 -11.82
CA ASP A 622 -28.36 17.16 -12.18
C ASP A 622 -29.01 17.45 -13.53
N ILE A 623 -28.78 16.59 -14.53
CA ILE A 623 -29.25 16.71 -15.91
C ILE A 623 -29.90 15.40 -16.37
N ASP A 624 -30.74 15.46 -17.38
CA ASP A 624 -31.21 14.26 -18.05
C ASP A 624 -30.20 13.83 -19.13
N VAL A 625 -29.84 12.54 -19.12
CA VAL A 625 -29.06 11.91 -20.18
C VAL A 625 -29.76 10.66 -20.64
N ALA A 626 -30.28 10.68 -21.86
CA ALA A 626 -31.06 9.59 -22.46
C ALA A 626 -32.26 9.14 -21.61
N GLY A 627 -32.94 10.05 -20.94
CA GLY A 627 -34.09 9.77 -20.07
C GLY A 627 -33.71 9.30 -18.66
N VAL A 628 -32.43 9.44 -18.28
CA VAL A 628 -31.93 9.10 -16.96
C VAL A 628 -31.45 10.36 -16.24
N GLY A 629 -31.92 10.57 -15.01
CA GLY A 629 -31.39 11.64 -14.16
C GLY A 629 -29.95 11.34 -13.74
N VAL A 630 -28.99 12.16 -14.13
CA VAL A 630 -27.56 12.02 -13.95
C VAL A 630 -27.01 13.25 -13.27
N ARG A 631 -26.18 13.05 -12.21
CA ARG A 631 -25.37 14.13 -11.68
C ARG A 631 -24.13 14.30 -12.53
N ALA A 632 -23.97 15.43 -13.16
CA ALA A 632 -22.81 15.74 -14.00
C ALA A 632 -21.92 16.78 -13.32
N ILE A 633 -20.62 16.50 -13.27
CA ILE A 633 -19.61 17.44 -12.78
C ILE A 633 -18.68 17.78 -13.93
N ARG A 634 -18.57 19.06 -14.28
CA ARG A 634 -17.64 19.48 -15.33
C ARG A 634 -16.23 19.63 -14.78
N LEU A 635 -15.46 18.59 -14.95
CA LEU A 635 -14.03 18.54 -14.58
C LEU A 635 -13.30 17.56 -15.49
N SER A 636 -11.99 17.45 -15.33
CA SER A 636 -11.15 16.57 -16.14
C SER A 636 -9.93 16.09 -15.37
N TYR A 637 -9.65 14.79 -15.47
CA TYR A 637 -8.40 14.19 -14.97
C TYR A 637 -7.42 13.86 -16.11
N VAL A 638 -7.79 14.15 -17.36
CA VAL A 638 -6.94 13.95 -18.54
C VAL A 638 -6.45 15.25 -19.18
N GLY A 639 -6.94 16.39 -18.71
CA GLY A 639 -6.57 17.72 -19.21
C GLY A 639 -7.26 18.16 -20.47
N GLU A 640 -8.36 17.51 -20.85
CA GLU A 640 -9.25 17.89 -21.95
C GLU A 640 -10.61 18.34 -21.40
N LEU A 641 -11.45 18.93 -22.28
CA LEU A 641 -12.87 19.16 -21.96
C LEU A 641 -13.52 17.86 -21.49
N GLY A 642 -14.33 17.89 -20.43
CA GLY A 642 -14.98 16.67 -19.98
C GLY A 642 -15.99 16.86 -18.85
N TRP A 643 -16.71 15.79 -18.61
CA TRP A 643 -17.65 15.61 -17.51
C TRP A 643 -17.45 14.25 -16.85
N GLU A 644 -17.55 14.22 -15.54
CA GLU A 644 -17.84 13.00 -14.79
C GLU A 644 -19.35 12.92 -14.62
N LEU A 645 -19.92 11.83 -15.13
CA LEU A 645 -21.35 11.55 -15.11
C LEU A 645 -21.63 10.49 -14.04
N TYR A 646 -22.26 10.87 -12.96
CA TYR A 646 -22.68 9.98 -11.88
C TYR A 646 -24.11 9.50 -12.19
N VAL A 647 -24.20 8.25 -12.57
CA VAL A 647 -25.41 7.59 -13.04
C VAL A 647 -25.92 6.64 -11.97
N PRO A 648 -27.21 6.60 -11.61
CA PRO A 648 -27.75 5.54 -10.75
C PRO A 648 -27.32 4.17 -11.29
N SER A 649 -26.67 3.35 -10.46
CA SER A 649 -26.02 2.10 -10.89
C SER A 649 -26.93 1.17 -11.73
N PRO A 650 -28.25 0.99 -11.40
CA PRO A 650 -29.13 0.15 -12.22
C PRO A 650 -29.38 0.69 -13.64
N ARG A 651 -29.21 1.99 -13.86
CA ARG A 651 -29.43 2.67 -15.13
C ARG A 651 -28.13 2.96 -15.93
N ALA A 652 -26.96 2.57 -15.38
CA ALA A 652 -25.66 2.89 -15.98
C ALA A 652 -25.49 2.36 -17.41
N GLY A 653 -26.01 1.15 -17.66
CA GLY A 653 -25.97 0.54 -18.99
C GLY A 653 -26.73 1.34 -20.06
N GLU A 654 -27.86 1.95 -19.72
CA GLU A 654 -28.65 2.74 -20.65
C GLU A 654 -27.90 4.00 -21.08
N VAL A 655 -27.32 4.71 -20.13
CA VAL A 655 -26.49 5.91 -20.38
C VAL A 655 -25.26 5.57 -21.19
N TRP A 656 -24.58 4.48 -20.82
CA TRP A 656 -23.41 3.97 -21.56
C TRP A 656 -23.76 3.69 -23.02
N ASP A 657 -24.81 2.91 -23.27
CA ASP A 657 -25.22 2.51 -24.62
C ASP A 657 -25.58 3.73 -25.46
N ALA A 658 -26.27 4.71 -24.88
CA ALA A 658 -26.60 5.95 -25.54
C ALA A 658 -25.38 6.81 -25.93
N LEU A 659 -24.38 6.89 -25.03
CA LEU A 659 -23.15 7.66 -25.28
C LEU A 659 -22.29 7.03 -26.39
N VAL A 660 -22.21 5.69 -26.46
CA VAL A 660 -21.39 5.02 -27.47
C VAL A 660 -22.07 4.75 -28.79
N ALA A 661 -23.40 4.88 -28.88
CA ALA A 661 -24.18 4.56 -30.09
C ALA A 661 -23.76 5.35 -31.34
N GLY A 662 -23.24 6.57 -31.17
CA GLY A 662 -22.83 7.43 -32.28
C GLY A 662 -21.48 7.08 -32.90
N GLY A 663 -20.73 6.12 -32.33
CA GLY A 663 -19.40 5.68 -32.83
C GLY A 663 -18.23 6.68 -32.64
N ASP A 664 -18.49 7.87 -32.11
CA ASP A 664 -17.51 8.97 -31.94
C ASP A 664 -16.77 8.89 -30.60
N VAL A 665 -17.16 7.97 -29.73
CA VAL A 665 -16.60 7.78 -28.38
C VAL A 665 -15.81 6.48 -28.34
N THR A 666 -14.59 6.55 -27.86
CA THR A 666 -13.71 5.39 -27.64
C THR A 666 -13.75 5.00 -26.16
N PRO A 667 -14.24 3.80 -25.80
CA PRO A 667 -13.99 3.27 -24.46
C PRO A 667 -12.48 3.22 -24.19
N ALA A 668 -12.04 3.59 -22.98
CA ALA A 668 -10.65 3.68 -22.64
C ALA A 668 -10.37 3.18 -21.22
N GLY A 669 -9.19 2.65 -21.00
CA GLY A 669 -8.76 2.06 -19.75
C GLY A 669 -7.84 2.99 -18.92
N TYR A 670 -7.49 2.47 -17.75
CA TYR A 670 -6.67 3.22 -16.78
C TYR A 670 -5.22 3.42 -17.25
N TYR A 671 -4.67 2.59 -18.14
CA TYR A 671 -3.32 2.82 -18.67
C TYR A 671 -3.26 4.05 -19.58
N ALA A 672 -4.30 4.26 -20.38
CA ALA A 672 -4.42 5.50 -21.16
C ALA A 672 -4.68 6.71 -20.23
N LEU A 673 -5.55 6.57 -19.24
CA LEU A 673 -5.84 7.63 -18.27
C LEU A 673 -4.58 8.03 -17.50
N ASP A 674 -3.75 7.07 -17.07
CA ASP A 674 -2.49 7.34 -16.36
C ASP A 674 -1.48 8.06 -17.25
N SER A 675 -1.32 7.66 -18.50
CA SER A 675 -0.49 8.38 -19.49
C SER A 675 -0.97 9.83 -19.69
N LEU A 676 -2.28 10.03 -19.85
CA LEU A 676 -2.89 11.35 -20.05
C LEU A 676 -2.66 12.28 -18.84
N ARG A 677 -2.87 11.76 -17.60
CA ARG A 677 -2.70 12.56 -16.38
C ARG A 677 -1.26 12.94 -16.13
N ILE A 678 -0.27 12.05 -16.44
CA ILE A 678 1.15 12.33 -16.26
C ILE A 678 1.58 13.46 -17.21
N GLU A 679 1.18 13.44 -18.48
CA GLU A 679 1.44 14.55 -19.41
C GLU A 679 0.89 15.90 -18.91
N LYS A 680 -0.29 15.84 -18.26
CA LYS A 680 -0.93 17.01 -17.66
C LYS A 680 -0.36 17.39 -16.30
N GLY A 681 0.52 16.56 -15.75
CA GLY A 681 1.11 16.76 -14.43
C GLY A 681 0.08 16.65 -13.31
N TYR A 682 -1.01 15.90 -13.49
CA TYR A 682 -1.96 15.64 -12.42
C TYR A 682 -1.43 14.56 -11.48
N ARG A 683 -1.49 14.87 -10.18
CA ARG A 683 -0.98 14.02 -9.12
C ARG A 683 -1.98 12.91 -8.83
N ALA A 684 -1.47 11.79 -8.31
CA ALA A 684 -2.26 10.66 -7.87
C ALA A 684 -1.92 10.31 -6.41
N TRP A 685 -2.94 9.94 -5.66
CA TRP A 685 -2.80 9.43 -4.30
C TRP A 685 -1.95 8.14 -4.27
N GLY A 686 -1.07 8.05 -3.28
CA GLY A 686 -0.14 6.93 -3.12
C GLY A 686 1.06 6.98 -4.09
N ARG A 687 1.13 8.01 -4.93
CA ARG A 687 2.27 8.30 -5.83
C ARG A 687 2.90 9.62 -5.48
N GLU A 688 2.33 10.73 -5.95
CA GLU A 688 2.78 12.10 -5.67
C GLU A 688 2.24 12.65 -4.36
N LEU A 689 1.13 12.10 -3.86
CA LEU A 689 0.42 12.57 -2.67
C LEU A 689 0.35 11.47 -1.63
N THR A 690 1.06 11.66 -0.52
CA THR A 690 1.12 10.73 0.61
C THR A 690 1.08 11.53 1.93
N PRO A 691 0.89 10.89 3.09
CA PRO A 691 0.96 11.56 4.39
C PRO A 691 2.29 12.26 4.70
N ASP A 692 3.34 11.99 3.94
CA ASP A 692 4.65 12.63 4.07
C ASP A 692 4.84 13.82 3.11
N ASP A 693 3.91 14.02 2.16
CA ASP A 693 3.99 15.09 1.15
C ASP A 693 3.05 16.24 1.49
N THR A 694 3.52 17.48 1.32
CA THR A 694 2.68 18.66 1.54
C THR A 694 2.22 19.29 0.23
N PRO A 695 1.09 20.01 0.20
CA PRO A 695 0.67 20.76 -0.99
C PRO A 695 1.72 21.75 -1.52
N LEU A 696 2.54 22.31 -0.63
CA LEU A 696 3.61 23.23 -1.03
C LEU A 696 4.73 22.51 -1.76
N GLU A 697 5.12 21.32 -1.32
CA GLU A 697 6.11 20.47 -1.99
C GLU A 697 5.59 19.91 -3.30
N ALA A 698 4.33 19.47 -3.33
CA ALA A 698 3.66 18.90 -4.50
C ALA A 698 3.33 19.93 -5.60
N GLY A 699 3.57 21.23 -5.34
CA GLY A 699 3.23 22.30 -6.28
C GLY A 699 1.72 22.56 -6.42
N LEU A 700 0.94 22.16 -5.41
CA LEU A 700 -0.51 22.34 -5.33
C LEU A 700 -0.91 23.40 -4.28
N GLY A 701 -0.05 24.38 -4.02
CA GLY A 701 -0.33 25.45 -3.07
C GLY A 701 -1.61 26.25 -3.37
N PHE A 702 -2.10 26.26 -4.62
CA PHE A 702 -3.36 26.91 -5.00
C PHE A 702 -4.60 26.21 -4.43
N THR A 703 -4.48 24.96 -3.98
CA THR A 703 -5.55 24.18 -3.34
C THR A 703 -5.63 24.43 -1.84
N VAL A 704 -4.79 25.30 -1.30
CA VAL A 704 -4.71 25.61 0.14
C VAL A 704 -4.99 27.09 0.37
N LYS A 705 -5.97 27.38 1.20
CA LYS A 705 -6.35 28.74 1.61
C LYS A 705 -5.80 29.02 3.00
N LEU A 706 -4.53 29.44 3.09
CA LEU A 706 -3.84 29.74 4.36
C LEU A 706 -4.42 30.95 5.11
N ASP A 707 -5.22 31.79 4.46
CA ASP A 707 -5.98 32.90 5.03
C ASP A 707 -7.27 32.46 5.77
N LYS A 708 -7.73 31.23 5.56
CA LYS A 708 -8.81 30.66 6.40
C LYS A 708 -8.39 30.67 7.87
N PRO A 709 -9.36 30.88 8.80
CA PRO A 709 -9.04 30.96 10.24
C PRO A 709 -8.46 29.64 10.75
N GLU A 710 -9.00 28.50 10.29
CA GLU A 710 -8.62 27.18 10.80
C GLU A 710 -8.85 26.09 9.74
N PHE A 711 -7.95 25.12 9.69
CA PHE A 711 -8.12 23.78 9.12
C PHE A 711 -6.97 22.87 9.61
N VAL A 712 -7.17 21.56 9.61
CA VAL A 712 -6.16 20.59 10.04
C VAL A 712 -4.89 20.74 9.19
N GLY A 713 -3.72 20.84 9.85
CA GLY A 713 -2.42 21.00 9.19
C GLY A 713 -2.04 22.46 8.81
N ARG A 714 -2.93 23.45 9.04
CA ARG A 714 -2.65 24.85 8.71
C ARG A 714 -1.38 25.38 9.36
N ALA A 715 -1.21 25.14 10.65
CA ALA A 715 -0.03 25.62 11.40
C ALA A 715 1.27 25.07 10.82
N ALA A 716 1.31 23.81 10.46
CA ALA A 716 2.47 23.16 9.85
C ALA A 716 2.80 23.78 8.48
N LEU A 717 1.80 24.05 7.63
CA LEU A 717 2.00 24.68 6.33
C LEU A 717 2.46 26.15 6.45
N LEU A 718 1.96 26.90 7.42
CA LEU A 718 2.46 28.25 7.70
C LEU A 718 3.93 28.24 8.11
N ALA A 719 4.30 27.34 9.02
CA ALA A 719 5.68 27.15 9.42
C ALA A 719 6.57 26.71 8.24
N GLN A 720 6.07 25.80 7.38
CA GLN A 720 6.79 25.38 6.19
C GLN A 720 6.97 26.53 5.16
N ARG A 721 5.94 27.37 4.99
CA ARG A 721 6.02 28.54 4.09
C ARG A 721 7.11 29.52 4.53
N VAL A 722 7.28 29.73 5.84
CA VAL A 722 8.34 30.58 6.39
C VAL A 722 9.73 29.95 6.21
N ARG A 723 9.85 28.67 6.54
CA ARG A 723 11.12 27.93 6.50
C ARG A 723 11.57 27.58 5.07
N GLY A 724 10.64 27.55 4.11
CA GLY A 724 10.81 27.01 2.76
C GLY A 724 10.69 25.48 2.70
N VAL A 725 10.40 24.96 1.51
CA VAL A 725 10.36 23.52 1.23
C VAL A 725 11.79 22.99 1.05
N ARG A 726 12.01 21.73 1.43
CA ARG A 726 13.31 21.04 1.27
C ARG A 726 13.33 20.06 0.10
N ARG A 727 12.20 19.84 -0.51
CA ARG A 727 12.02 19.02 -1.72
C ARG A 727 10.87 19.59 -2.53
N ARG A 728 10.88 19.30 -3.81
CA ARG A 728 9.84 19.76 -4.73
C ARG A 728 9.55 18.73 -5.79
N LEU A 729 8.28 18.57 -6.09
CA LEU A 729 7.83 17.75 -7.21
C LEU A 729 8.15 18.47 -8.52
N LEU A 730 8.84 17.77 -9.41
CA LEU A 730 9.12 18.19 -10.79
C LEU A 730 8.51 17.20 -11.77
N LEU A 731 8.22 17.68 -12.97
CA LEU A 731 7.86 16.86 -14.12
C LEU A 731 9.10 16.67 -14.97
N PHE A 732 9.29 15.46 -15.48
CA PHE A 732 10.44 15.08 -16.30
C PHE A 732 10.00 14.62 -17.68
N ALA A 733 10.79 14.94 -18.70
CA ALA A 733 10.71 14.34 -20.03
C ALA A 733 12.08 13.74 -20.32
N LEU A 734 12.14 12.42 -20.53
CA LEU A 734 13.38 11.71 -20.81
C LEU A 734 13.79 11.93 -22.26
N ASP A 735 15.09 12.04 -22.51
CA ASP A 735 15.62 12.34 -23.86
C ASP A 735 15.59 11.12 -24.77
N ASP A 736 15.73 9.89 -24.22
CA ASP A 736 15.58 8.65 -24.98
C ASP A 736 14.09 8.27 -25.12
N PRO A 737 13.50 8.35 -26.32
CA PRO A 737 12.10 8.03 -26.54
C PRO A 737 11.76 6.52 -26.37
N GLU A 738 12.77 5.66 -26.44
CA GLU A 738 12.60 4.21 -26.26
C GLU A 738 12.73 3.75 -24.80
N ALA A 739 13.18 4.62 -23.90
CA ALA A 739 13.28 4.30 -22.49
C ALA A 739 11.91 4.00 -21.88
N VAL A 740 11.87 3.02 -20.98
CA VAL A 740 10.66 2.65 -20.26
C VAL A 740 10.90 2.78 -18.76
N ALA A 741 10.36 3.85 -18.19
CA ALA A 741 10.34 4.09 -16.76
C ALA A 741 8.94 3.77 -16.19
N TRP A 742 8.88 3.27 -14.96
CA TRP A 742 7.66 2.78 -14.32
C TRP A 742 7.31 3.49 -13.01
N GLY A 743 8.21 4.35 -12.53
CA GLY A 743 8.21 4.93 -11.20
C GLY A 743 9.28 4.26 -10.31
N ASP A 744 9.60 4.93 -9.20
CA ASP A 744 10.66 4.56 -8.26
C ASP A 744 12.10 4.63 -8.80
N GLU A 745 12.32 4.99 -10.06
CA GLU A 745 13.64 5.24 -10.61
C GLU A 745 14.34 6.36 -9.86
N THR A 746 15.66 6.18 -9.61
CA THR A 746 16.47 7.15 -8.88
C THR A 746 16.79 8.34 -9.77
N ILE A 747 16.59 9.55 -9.23
CA ILE A 747 16.91 10.81 -9.89
C ILE A 747 18.31 11.28 -9.44
N TYR A 748 19.14 11.61 -10.40
CA TYR A 748 20.46 12.17 -10.16
C TYR A 748 20.58 13.60 -10.67
N ARG A 749 21.38 14.39 -9.96
CA ARG A 749 21.85 15.72 -10.38
C ARG A 749 23.33 15.80 -10.07
N ASP A 750 24.14 16.13 -11.09
CA ASP A 750 25.61 16.18 -10.96
C ASP A 750 26.21 14.89 -10.37
N GLY A 751 25.69 13.73 -10.80
CA GLY A 751 26.12 12.41 -10.32
C GLY A 751 25.68 12.02 -8.92
N ARG A 752 24.94 12.88 -8.20
CA ARG A 752 24.46 12.65 -6.84
C ARG A 752 22.96 12.29 -6.85
N VAL A 753 22.56 11.37 -6.01
CA VAL A 753 21.14 11.05 -5.79
C VAL A 753 20.46 12.27 -5.16
N VAL A 754 19.41 12.77 -5.81
CA VAL A 754 18.59 13.90 -5.31
C VAL A 754 17.14 13.53 -5.07
N GLY A 755 16.68 12.35 -5.48
CA GLY A 755 15.31 11.93 -5.28
C GLY A 755 14.95 10.66 -6.04
N THR A 756 13.64 10.42 -6.19
CA THR A 756 13.09 9.31 -6.96
C THR A 756 11.88 9.77 -7.75
N LEU A 757 11.62 9.10 -8.86
CA LEU A 757 10.34 9.23 -9.56
C LEU A 757 9.21 8.68 -8.68
N THR A 758 8.03 9.26 -8.83
CA THR A 758 6.79 8.80 -8.19
C THR A 758 5.87 8.13 -9.20
N SER A 759 5.80 8.73 -10.40
CA SER A 759 5.07 8.18 -11.55
C SER A 759 5.91 8.32 -12.80
N ALA A 760 5.81 7.34 -13.69
CA ALA A 760 6.39 7.41 -15.01
C ALA A 760 5.49 6.67 -16.02
N GLY A 761 5.56 7.09 -17.27
CA GLY A 761 4.83 6.49 -18.38
C GLY A 761 5.27 7.10 -19.71
N HIS A 762 4.66 6.64 -20.80
CA HIS A 762 4.93 7.23 -22.10
C HIS A 762 3.91 8.32 -22.41
N GLY A 763 4.38 9.53 -22.66
CA GLY A 763 3.54 10.62 -23.12
C GLY A 763 3.25 10.48 -24.61
N HIS A 764 2.12 9.87 -24.98
CA HIS A 764 1.81 9.57 -26.38
C HIS A 764 1.54 10.81 -27.23
N THR A 765 1.17 11.95 -26.63
CA THR A 765 1.09 13.24 -27.32
C THR A 765 2.50 13.81 -27.59
N LEU A 766 3.42 13.60 -26.66
CA LEU A 766 4.79 14.15 -26.70
C LEU A 766 5.77 13.23 -27.43
N GLY A 767 5.42 11.96 -27.65
CA GLY A 767 6.24 10.95 -28.30
C GLY A 767 7.49 10.54 -27.51
N ARG A 768 7.47 10.68 -26.18
CA ARG A 768 8.58 10.34 -25.29
C ARG A 768 8.12 9.96 -23.88
N PRO A 769 9.00 9.31 -23.08
CA PRO A 769 8.67 9.04 -21.69
C PRO A 769 8.57 10.32 -20.88
N VAL A 770 7.55 10.38 -20.02
CA VAL A 770 7.28 11.47 -19.08
C VAL A 770 7.16 10.91 -17.68
N ALA A 771 7.58 11.70 -16.69
CA ALA A 771 7.56 11.25 -15.31
C ALA A 771 7.32 12.43 -14.34
N MET A 772 7.01 12.08 -13.11
CA MET A 772 7.03 13.02 -11.98
C MET A 772 7.91 12.45 -10.88
N GLY A 773 8.53 13.32 -10.09
CA GLY A 773 9.35 12.89 -8.97
C GLY A 773 9.76 14.04 -8.08
N TYR A 774 9.99 13.72 -6.82
CA TYR A 774 10.49 14.68 -5.85
C TYR A 774 12.01 14.77 -5.90
N VAL A 775 12.51 16.00 -5.93
CA VAL A 775 13.94 16.29 -5.82
C VAL A 775 14.22 17.13 -4.58
N SER A 776 15.33 16.84 -3.92
CA SER A 776 15.82 17.65 -2.81
C SER A 776 16.26 19.03 -3.29
N CYS A 777 15.95 20.06 -2.50
CA CYS A 777 16.37 21.43 -2.78
C CYS A 777 16.77 22.15 -1.49
N PRO A 778 17.66 23.16 -1.58
CA PRO A 778 17.90 24.05 -0.45
C PRO A 778 16.62 24.75 -0.01
N PRO A 779 16.37 24.92 1.29
CA PRO A 779 15.23 25.68 1.78
C PRO A 779 15.21 27.09 1.17
N GLY A 780 14.04 27.49 0.65
CA GLY A 780 13.87 28.83 0.04
C GLY A 780 14.46 28.99 -1.36
N ALA A 781 15.05 27.96 -1.96
CA ALA A 781 15.53 28.02 -3.35
C ALA A 781 14.36 28.34 -4.30
N PRO A 782 14.54 29.30 -5.23
CA PRO A 782 13.52 29.58 -6.24
C PRO A 782 13.25 28.33 -7.07
N PRO A 783 11.98 27.93 -7.25
CA PRO A 783 11.66 26.71 -7.99
C PRO A 783 12.21 26.70 -9.42
N GLU A 784 12.32 27.87 -10.03
CA GLU A 784 12.82 28.08 -11.40
C GLU A 784 14.30 27.69 -11.55
N THR A 785 15.07 27.68 -10.49
CA THR A 785 16.48 27.25 -10.53
C THR A 785 16.56 25.74 -10.76
N LEU A 786 15.62 24.96 -10.19
CA LEU A 786 15.60 23.50 -10.30
C LEU A 786 15.35 23.03 -11.74
N VAL A 787 14.56 23.76 -12.54
CA VAL A 787 14.26 23.35 -13.93
C VAL A 787 15.37 23.69 -14.92
N ARG A 788 16.38 24.43 -14.48
CA ARG A 788 17.57 24.74 -15.31
C ARG A 788 18.71 23.77 -15.12
N GLU A 789 18.59 22.93 -14.09
CA GLU A 789 19.57 21.90 -13.78
C GLU A 789 19.45 20.71 -14.74
N ARG A 790 20.54 19.94 -14.87
CA ARG A 790 20.55 18.68 -15.62
C ARG A 790 20.26 17.52 -14.69
N TYR A 791 19.40 16.65 -15.14
CA TYR A 791 19.01 15.44 -14.39
C TYR A 791 19.26 14.19 -15.23
N ASP A 792 19.65 13.12 -14.54
CA ASP A 792 19.68 11.78 -15.11
C ASP A 792 18.73 10.88 -14.31
N ILE A 793 18.01 10.04 -15.02
CA ILE A 793 17.11 9.02 -14.44
C ILE A 793 17.77 7.65 -14.61
N ASP A 794 17.90 6.89 -13.52
CA ASP A 794 18.49 5.54 -13.53
C ASP A 794 17.45 4.50 -13.89
N VAL A 795 17.33 4.19 -15.16
CA VAL A 795 16.43 3.14 -15.66
C VAL A 795 17.17 1.81 -15.70
N ALA A 796 16.98 0.99 -14.68
CA ALA A 796 17.59 -0.34 -14.56
C ALA A 796 19.14 -0.37 -14.73
N GLY A 797 19.84 0.65 -14.18
CA GLY A 797 21.29 0.80 -14.23
C GLY A 797 21.81 1.62 -15.43
N VAL A 798 20.92 2.11 -16.29
CA VAL A 798 21.25 3.01 -17.40
C VAL A 798 20.83 4.44 -17.04
N ARG A 799 21.76 5.39 -17.10
CA ARG A 799 21.50 6.81 -16.86
C ARG A 799 20.98 7.48 -18.12
N ILE A 800 19.77 8.02 -18.06
CA ILE A 800 19.09 8.69 -19.17
C ILE A 800 18.88 10.14 -18.78
N ALA A 801 19.39 11.05 -19.60
CA ALA A 801 19.20 12.47 -19.40
C ALA A 801 17.71 12.85 -19.50
N ALA A 802 17.31 13.81 -18.69
CA ALA A 802 15.92 14.26 -18.63
C ALA A 802 15.82 15.78 -18.41
N ALA A 803 14.94 16.41 -19.17
CA ALA A 803 14.54 17.78 -18.95
C ALA A 803 13.52 17.87 -17.83
N ALA A 804 13.63 18.91 -16.99
CA ALA A 804 12.70 19.14 -15.88
C ALA A 804 11.76 20.31 -16.15
N SER A 805 10.53 20.26 -15.58
CA SER A 805 9.55 21.33 -15.66
C SER A 805 8.75 21.45 -14.37
N LEU A 806 8.28 22.66 -14.06
CA LEU A 806 7.27 22.93 -13.02
C LEU A 806 5.86 22.92 -13.59
N ARG A 807 5.71 22.97 -14.89
CA ARG A 807 4.42 23.04 -15.60
C ARG A 807 4.19 21.79 -16.42
N ALA A 808 2.93 21.47 -16.64
CA ALA A 808 2.54 20.39 -17.52
C ALA A 808 3.22 20.51 -18.89
N TRP A 809 3.62 19.37 -19.45
CA TRP A 809 4.16 19.31 -20.81
C TRP A 809 3.05 19.50 -21.86
N HIS A 810 1.83 19.01 -21.58
CA HIS A 810 0.65 19.18 -22.42
C HIS A 810 -0.25 20.27 -21.85
N ASP A 811 -0.63 21.27 -22.67
CA ASP A 811 -1.54 22.37 -22.32
C ASP A 811 -1.27 22.98 -20.92
N PRO A 812 -0.07 23.60 -20.72
CA PRO A 812 0.34 24.11 -19.40
C PRO A 812 -0.59 25.18 -18.83
N ALA A 813 -1.36 25.87 -19.67
CA ALA A 813 -2.33 26.90 -19.29
C ALA A 813 -3.69 26.30 -18.86
N GLY A 814 -3.98 25.03 -19.16
CA GLY A 814 -5.26 24.39 -18.89
C GLY A 814 -6.41 24.97 -19.75
N ALA A 815 -6.10 25.45 -20.96
CA ALA A 815 -7.10 26.04 -21.84
C ALA A 815 -8.09 24.99 -22.37
N ARG A 816 -7.59 23.80 -22.73
CA ARG A 816 -8.41 22.73 -23.34
C ARG A 816 -9.53 22.24 -22.42
N MET A 817 -9.27 22.09 -21.14
CA MET A 817 -10.30 21.62 -20.19
C MET A 817 -11.33 22.71 -19.84
N ARG A 818 -11.02 23.99 -20.13
CA ARG A 818 -11.91 25.13 -19.88
C ARG A 818 -12.69 25.56 -21.11
N ALA A 819 -12.39 24.96 -22.28
CA ALA A 819 -12.98 25.29 -23.56
C ALA A 819 -14.52 25.16 -23.62
#